data_618b10fdc501b04a9a42b764fc533d84
#
_entry.id   618b10fdc501b04a9a42b764fc533d84
#
_cell.length_a   1.000
_cell.length_b   1.000
_cell.length_c   1.000
_cell.angle_alpha   90.00
_cell.angle_beta   90.00
_cell.angle_gamma   90.00
#
_symmetry.space_group_name_H-M   'P 1'
#
loop_
_entity.id
_entity.type
_entity.pdbx_description
1 polymer ?
#
loop_
_entity_poly.entity_id
_entity_poly.type
_entity_poly.pdbx_seq_one_letter_code
_entity_poly.pdbx_strand_id
1 'polypeptide(L)'
;MAKVIYSSELCKELAHTAGDPQLKITHRPVRYENGTVLPINITGVFPAISGKAELTIDKFLGGGFAGQVYRCKLTRLDIPEPIPGLEKNKLYAVKIVIPPSSFSRWFRNTTYWLAFQGPFSSQVNYGACRAGLAWQKLVRRAGLIKFGRETAVKDAYASFWDANLNAYGEITEWVEGRMWNLEADKDITSRFDWKNVPFEKTGSPEYVDKRRFMRDMVELMHEMGAPEFARQYEWSTMKSQPNCMKRTDTEDGGLCAIDFRAGLALLPWLPMSPGDFKLILNGLKRGALVQFDRCDLSKMEAYVAAHPDIFKDVGPMIDELKEQDRAYRRSLPDITHHGLRPTFDKELRKDIVAGLVEGYLADDLVDEAFASRLRKGGITFSLFHLLGAVPIIGKMIRQRWGSKNFRQHMLGLFTKPAYFKTALKARAAHDLISWHRAGRTNEARTRTLAEKPGTFFLEKFTLGRLPIGLHHFFLNPIIAWNGIVAFFKFIYDFARDEAFREKWFLDQVAEGEAAGMLSKEEHDHIVSVIKEPYIVKYLKSMAVHFCTIPVTQIVSVITGGIAAGYILSKGGTKTDASLAFAGIVALFQVTPISPGSLCRGFYVVGLMIYERNWRDYLVAAPLSFVKYIGYLAFPLQMTTTYPDLARFLVSRRATTLVHIIPVFGEHGALLEHWVFDLFFNIPQILGRHLKGLLTTWMLVGMATIIPALFHVTTKGWVGLMIGLVAVFICPRMIFYPILFKEKED
;
A
#
# COMPACT_ATOMS: atom_id res chain seq x y z
N MET A 1 17.11 18.71 8.68
CA MET A 1 17.29 19.18 7.29
C MET A 1 16.30 20.30 7.00
N ALA A 2 16.73 21.41 6.41
CA ALA A 2 15.79 22.44 5.98
C ALA A 2 14.82 21.82 4.96
N LYS A 3 13.52 21.93 5.20
CA LYS A 3 12.49 21.43 4.29
C LYS A 3 12.64 22.16 2.95
N VAL A 4 12.96 21.46 1.88
CA VAL A 4 13.05 22.06 0.55
C VAL A 4 11.67 22.60 0.18
N ILE A 5 11.60 23.90 -0.10
CA ILE A 5 10.35 24.56 -0.47
C ILE A 5 10.01 24.10 -1.90
N TYR A 6 8.85 23.50 -2.04
CA TYR A 6 8.30 23.09 -3.32
C TYR A 6 7.74 24.30 -4.09
N SER A 7 8.14 24.44 -5.35
CA SER A 7 7.67 25.47 -6.27
C SER A 7 6.82 24.86 -7.38
N SER A 8 5.52 25.17 -7.36
CA SER A 8 4.55 24.75 -8.38
C SER A 8 4.85 25.42 -9.73
N GLU A 9 5.26 26.69 -9.71
CA GLU A 9 5.54 27.45 -10.91
C GLU A 9 6.76 26.87 -11.66
N LEU A 10 7.83 26.54 -10.93
CA LEU A 10 8.98 25.87 -11.54
C LEU A 10 8.57 24.52 -12.18
N CYS A 11 7.71 23.75 -11.53
CA CYS A 11 7.23 22.50 -12.10
C CYS A 11 6.41 22.70 -13.38
N LYS A 12 5.62 23.79 -13.48
CA LYS A 12 4.91 24.16 -14.72
C LYS A 12 5.87 24.56 -15.84
N GLU A 13 6.88 25.38 -15.54
CA GLU A 13 7.92 25.76 -16.49
C GLU A 13 8.65 24.53 -17.06
N LEU A 14 9.03 23.61 -16.18
CA LEU A 14 9.67 22.34 -16.57
C LEU A 14 8.74 21.45 -17.39
N ALA A 15 7.45 21.39 -17.04
CA ALA A 15 6.45 20.62 -17.80
C ALA A 15 6.28 21.17 -19.21
N HIS A 16 6.30 22.49 -19.40
CA HIS A 16 6.29 23.11 -20.71
C HIS A 16 7.53 22.71 -21.53
N THR A 17 8.73 22.72 -20.91
CA THR A 17 9.97 22.27 -21.55
C THR A 17 9.91 20.78 -21.91
N ALA A 18 9.35 19.96 -21.04
CA ALA A 18 9.19 18.50 -21.27
C ALA A 18 8.20 18.19 -22.39
N GLY A 19 7.19 19.05 -22.59
CA GLY A 19 6.17 18.95 -23.62
C GLY A 19 6.51 19.63 -24.95
N ASP A 20 7.78 19.89 -25.26
CA ASP A 20 8.21 20.60 -26.46
C ASP A 20 7.58 19.99 -27.74
N PRO A 21 6.78 20.77 -28.51
CA PRO A 21 6.04 20.28 -29.67
C PRO A 21 6.95 19.90 -30.86
N GLN A 22 8.21 20.27 -30.84
CA GLN A 22 9.18 19.83 -31.87
C GLN A 22 9.52 18.34 -31.75
N LEU A 23 9.27 17.75 -30.57
CA LEU A 23 9.54 16.35 -30.32
C LEU A 23 8.40 15.47 -30.85
N LYS A 24 8.76 14.35 -31.46
CA LYS A 24 7.79 13.32 -31.91
C LYS A 24 7.19 12.52 -30.77
N ILE A 25 7.85 12.52 -29.62
CA ILE A 25 7.37 12.00 -28.35
C ILE A 25 7.48 13.11 -27.32
N THR A 26 6.34 13.47 -26.75
CA THR A 26 6.27 14.41 -25.64
C THR A 26 6.17 13.66 -24.32
N HIS A 27 6.81 14.18 -23.28
CA HIS A 27 6.70 13.60 -21.95
C HIS A 27 5.42 14.09 -21.28
N ARG A 28 4.49 13.16 -21.02
CA ARG A 28 3.26 13.47 -20.30
C ARG A 28 3.52 13.84 -18.84
N PRO A 29 2.75 14.76 -18.25
CA PRO A 29 2.86 15.04 -16.82
C PRO A 29 2.56 13.77 -16.02
N VAL A 30 3.25 13.59 -14.90
CA VAL A 30 2.95 12.49 -13.98
C VAL A 30 1.74 12.83 -13.13
N ARG A 31 1.64 14.10 -12.73
CA ARG A 31 0.50 14.70 -12.05
C ARG A 31 0.40 16.19 -12.37
N TYR A 32 -0.74 16.78 -12.09
CA TYR A 32 -0.99 18.20 -12.25
C TYR A 32 -0.49 19.03 -11.07
N GLU A 33 -0.12 20.27 -11.35
CA GLU A 33 0.26 21.28 -10.37
C GLU A 33 -0.94 22.15 -9.97
N ASN A 34 -0.88 22.75 -8.78
CA ASN A 34 -1.87 23.72 -8.33
C ASN A 34 -1.98 24.88 -9.32
N GLY A 35 -3.21 25.34 -9.57
CA GLY A 35 -3.51 26.40 -10.53
C GLY A 35 -3.49 25.94 -12.00
N THR A 36 -3.28 24.64 -12.29
CA THR A 36 -3.45 24.11 -13.65
C THR A 36 -4.92 24.13 -14.04
N VAL A 37 -5.22 24.66 -15.22
CA VAL A 37 -6.57 24.66 -15.80
C VAL A 37 -6.72 23.48 -16.75
N LEU A 38 -7.75 22.69 -16.55
CA LEU A 38 -8.07 21.51 -17.35
C LEU A 38 -9.37 21.75 -18.13
N PRO A 39 -9.31 22.05 -19.43
CA PRO A 39 -10.48 22.03 -20.28
C PRO A 39 -10.86 20.57 -20.58
N ILE A 40 -12.09 20.19 -20.27
CA ILE A 40 -12.59 18.82 -20.38
C ILE A 40 -13.98 18.76 -20.99
N ASN A 41 -14.28 17.63 -21.64
CA ASN A 41 -15.64 17.27 -21.99
C ASN A 41 -16.18 16.35 -20.90
N ILE A 42 -17.28 16.72 -20.29
CA ILE A 42 -17.92 15.95 -19.22
C ILE A 42 -19.17 15.24 -19.72
N THR A 43 -19.50 14.13 -19.06
CA THR A 43 -20.80 13.46 -19.17
C THR A 43 -21.35 13.24 -17.78
N GLY A 44 -22.50 13.82 -17.49
CA GLY A 44 -23.21 13.68 -16.21
C GLY A 44 -23.50 12.22 -15.89
N VAL A 45 -23.56 11.88 -14.60
CA VAL A 45 -23.96 10.55 -14.16
C VAL A 45 -25.47 10.40 -14.28
N PHE A 46 -26.20 11.37 -13.73
CA PHE A 46 -27.64 11.42 -13.80
C PHE A 46 -28.13 12.87 -13.61
N PRO A 47 -28.73 13.44 -14.65
CA PRO A 47 -28.93 12.92 -16.01
C PRO A 47 -27.61 12.78 -16.81
N ALA A 48 -27.62 11.90 -17.82
CA ALA A 48 -26.45 11.60 -18.67
C ALA A 48 -26.25 12.69 -19.76
N ILE A 49 -26.05 13.92 -19.34
CA ILE A 49 -25.91 15.12 -20.22
C ILE A 49 -24.42 15.39 -20.44
N SER A 50 -24.06 15.61 -21.72
CA SER A 50 -22.69 15.94 -22.09
C SER A 50 -22.52 17.43 -22.35
N GLY A 51 -21.33 17.94 -22.04
CA GLY A 51 -20.96 19.32 -22.27
C GLY A 51 -19.50 19.62 -22.00
N LYS A 52 -19.15 20.91 -21.99
CA LYS A 52 -17.79 21.38 -21.75
C LYS A 52 -17.66 21.98 -20.33
N ALA A 53 -16.52 21.71 -19.72
CA ALA A 53 -16.21 22.27 -18.42
C ALA A 53 -14.72 22.63 -18.32
N GLU A 54 -14.39 23.53 -17.39
CA GLU A 54 -13.02 23.83 -17.02
C GLU A 54 -12.87 23.62 -15.51
N LEU A 55 -11.89 22.79 -15.14
CA LEU A 55 -11.50 22.54 -13.76
C LEU A 55 -10.17 23.23 -13.49
N THR A 56 -10.10 24.04 -12.45
CA THR A 56 -8.83 24.57 -11.95
C THR A 56 -8.38 23.72 -10.75
N ILE A 57 -7.18 23.14 -10.85
CA ILE A 57 -6.58 22.38 -9.75
C ILE A 57 -6.29 23.32 -8.59
N ASP A 58 -6.98 23.15 -7.48
CA ASP A 58 -6.71 23.87 -6.25
C ASP A 58 -5.60 23.19 -5.43
N LYS A 59 -5.72 21.87 -5.22
CA LYS A 59 -4.77 21.12 -4.43
C LYS A 59 -4.72 19.65 -4.85
N PHE A 60 -3.50 19.09 -4.94
CA PHE A 60 -3.32 17.65 -4.99
C PHE A 60 -3.53 17.05 -3.59
N LEU A 61 -4.46 16.12 -3.45
CA LEU A 61 -4.84 15.51 -2.17
C LEU A 61 -4.08 14.23 -1.90
N GLY A 62 -3.75 13.50 -2.97
CA GLY A 62 -3.06 12.24 -2.85
C GLY A 62 -3.27 11.34 -4.05
N GLY A 63 -2.59 10.22 -4.03
CA GLY A 63 -2.75 9.23 -5.08
C GLY A 63 -2.19 7.88 -4.68
N GLY A 64 -2.72 6.84 -5.27
CA GLY A 64 -2.34 5.49 -4.94
C GLY A 64 -2.21 4.59 -6.15
N PHE A 65 -2.35 3.30 -5.86
CA PHE A 65 -2.26 2.26 -6.88
C PHE A 65 -3.25 2.45 -8.03
N ALA A 66 -4.44 2.95 -7.74
CA ALA A 66 -5.50 3.07 -8.74
C ALA A 66 -5.57 4.43 -9.42
N GLY A 67 -5.31 5.51 -8.70
CA GLY A 67 -5.50 6.84 -9.25
C GLY A 67 -4.95 7.94 -8.37
N GLN A 68 -5.16 9.17 -8.80
CA GLN A 68 -4.75 10.40 -8.13
C GLN A 68 -5.98 11.29 -7.91
N VAL A 69 -6.03 11.95 -6.78
CA VAL A 69 -7.18 12.75 -6.35
C VAL A 69 -6.76 14.20 -6.14
N TYR A 70 -7.59 15.09 -6.64
CA TYR A 70 -7.40 16.53 -6.54
C TYR A 70 -8.64 17.20 -5.94
N ARG A 71 -8.45 18.28 -5.22
CA ARG A 71 -9.47 19.27 -5.01
C ARG A 71 -9.43 20.26 -6.18
N CYS A 72 -10.55 20.39 -6.89
CA CYS A 72 -10.64 21.27 -8.06
C CYS A 72 -11.79 22.24 -7.90
N LYS A 73 -11.62 23.45 -8.44
CA LYS A 73 -12.69 24.43 -8.60
C LYS A 73 -13.25 24.33 -10.02
N LEU A 74 -14.55 24.20 -10.15
CA LEU A 74 -15.22 24.25 -11.45
C LEU A 74 -15.35 25.72 -11.90
N THR A 75 -14.51 26.16 -12.84
CA THR A 75 -14.42 27.57 -13.25
C THR A 75 -15.34 27.90 -14.41
N ARG A 76 -15.61 26.92 -15.27
CA ARG A 76 -16.55 27.05 -16.39
C ARG A 76 -17.39 25.81 -16.53
N LEU A 77 -18.67 26.00 -16.84
CA LEU A 77 -19.61 24.94 -17.11
C LEU A 77 -20.52 25.38 -18.28
N ASP A 78 -20.50 24.62 -19.36
CA ASP A 78 -21.27 24.85 -20.58
C ASP A 78 -21.98 23.55 -20.96
N ILE A 79 -23.17 23.39 -20.43
CA ILE A 79 -24.03 22.21 -20.57
C ILE A 79 -25.44 22.64 -20.99
N PRO A 80 -26.17 21.85 -21.81
CA PRO A 80 -27.50 22.22 -22.29
C PRO A 80 -28.55 22.24 -21.18
N GLU A 81 -28.42 21.38 -20.17
CA GLU A 81 -29.32 21.27 -19.04
C GLU A 81 -28.50 21.07 -17.74
N PRO A 82 -29.00 21.54 -16.58
CA PRO A 82 -28.28 21.46 -15.33
C PRO A 82 -28.12 20.01 -14.84
N ILE A 83 -26.91 19.66 -14.37
CA ILE A 83 -26.65 18.41 -13.65
C ILE A 83 -26.77 18.74 -12.15
N PRO A 84 -27.71 18.11 -11.41
CA PRO A 84 -27.89 18.39 -10.00
C PRO A 84 -26.60 18.26 -9.18
N GLY A 85 -26.30 19.30 -8.39
CA GLY A 85 -25.08 19.37 -7.56
C GLY A 85 -23.81 19.83 -8.28
N LEU A 86 -23.82 19.94 -9.62
CA LEU A 86 -22.68 20.43 -10.39
C LEU A 86 -22.88 21.92 -10.73
N GLU A 87 -22.17 22.79 -10.03
CA GLU A 87 -22.33 24.24 -10.13
C GLU A 87 -20.98 24.94 -10.30
N LYS A 88 -21.02 26.03 -11.10
CA LYS A 88 -19.85 26.90 -11.30
C LYS A 88 -19.36 27.50 -9.96
N ASN A 89 -18.07 27.63 -9.85
CA ASN A 89 -17.34 28.18 -8.69
C ASN A 89 -17.36 27.34 -7.40
N LYS A 90 -17.95 26.14 -7.41
CA LYS A 90 -17.85 25.18 -6.31
C LYS A 90 -16.59 24.33 -6.40
N LEU A 91 -16.22 23.76 -5.25
CA LEU A 91 -15.13 22.79 -5.11
C LEU A 91 -15.65 21.37 -5.29
N TYR A 92 -14.83 20.54 -5.93
CA TYR A 92 -15.11 19.13 -6.19
C TYR A 92 -13.90 18.26 -5.91
N ALA A 93 -14.14 17.02 -5.53
CA ALA A 93 -13.10 15.99 -5.54
C ALA A 93 -13.04 15.39 -6.95
N VAL A 94 -11.90 15.50 -7.59
CA VAL A 94 -11.65 14.97 -8.94
C VAL A 94 -10.64 13.85 -8.84
N LYS A 95 -11.07 12.64 -9.22
CA LYS A 95 -10.20 11.45 -9.23
C LYS A 95 -9.89 11.07 -10.68
N ILE A 96 -8.61 11.06 -11.03
CA ILE A 96 -8.13 10.58 -12.34
C ILE A 96 -7.52 9.20 -12.14
N VAL A 97 -7.99 8.21 -12.89
CA VAL A 97 -7.70 6.78 -12.63
C VAL A 97 -6.34 6.36 -13.20
N ILE A 98 -5.29 7.07 -12.78
CA ILE A 98 -3.89 6.75 -13.10
C ILE A 98 -2.98 7.07 -11.92
N PRO A 99 -2.04 6.18 -11.52
CA PRO A 99 -1.14 6.46 -10.41
C PRO A 99 -0.26 7.68 -10.66
N PRO A 100 0.00 8.51 -9.62
CA PRO A 100 0.85 9.70 -9.74
C PRO A 100 2.35 9.38 -9.76
N SER A 101 2.75 8.13 -9.55
CA SER A 101 4.13 7.67 -9.50
C SER A 101 4.45 6.78 -10.68
N SER A 102 5.58 7.01 -11.34
CA SER A 102 6.06 6.17 -12.44
C SER A 102 6.30 4.72 -12.00
N PHE A 103 6.79 4.51 -10.77
CA PHE A 103 6.98 3.18 -10.21
C PHE A 103 5.65 2.46 -9.96
N SER A 104 4.68 3.14 -9.31
CA SER A 104 3.34 2.57 -9.06
C SER A 104 2.64 2.23 -10.37
N ARG A 105 2.78 3.07 -11.39
CA ARG A 105 2.25 2.82 -12.73
C ARG A 105 2.91 1.58 -13.38
N TRP A 106 4.23 1.51 -13.34
CA TRP A 106 4.96 0.36 -13.86
C TRP A 106 4.56 -0.95 -13.15
N PHE A 107 4.54 -0.93 -11.83
CA PHE A 107 4.16 -2.10 -11.02
C PHE A 107 2.73 -2.55 -11.33
N ARG A 108 1.78 -1.61 -11.32
CA ARG A 108 0.37 -1.88 -11.67
C ARG A 108 0.26 -2.47 -13.08
N ASN A 109 0.84 -1.82 -14.07
CA ASN A 109 0.73 -2.23 -15.46
C ASN A 109 1.36 -3.60 -15.71
N THR A 110 2.49 -3.90 -15.07
CA THR A 110 3.13 -5.23 -15.13
C THR A 110 2.24 -6.30 -14.50
N THR A 111 1.67 -6.00 -13.34
CA THR A 111 0.78 -6.92 -12.63
C THR A 111 -0.47 -7.25 -13.46
N TYR A 112 -1.10 -6.24 -14.02
CA TYR A 112 -2.30 -6.44 -14.87
C TYR A 112 -1.97 -7.02 -16.24
N TRP A 113 -0.76 -6.77 -16.78
CA TRP A 113 -0.28 -7.44 -17.97
C TRP A 113 -0.18 -8.96 -17.77
N LEU A 114 0.34 -9.42 -16.62
CA LEU A 114 0.38 -10.85 -16.25
C LEU A 114 -1.04 -11.45 -16.17
N ALA A 115 -2.03 -10.65 -15.90
CA ALA A 115 -3.43 -11.03 -15.87
C ALA A 115 -4.14 -10.89 -17.21
N PHE A 116 -3.42 -10.73 -18.32
CA PHE A 116 -3.99 -10.47 -19.64
C PHE A 116 -4.89 -9.23 -19.67
N GLN A 117 -4.49 -8.18 -18.94
CA GLN A 117 -5.18 -6.89 -18.95
C GLN A 117 -4.21 -5.78 -19.32
N GLY A 118 -4.76 -4.73 -19.93
CA GLY A 118 -4.07 -3.48 -20.12
C GLY A 118 -3.83 -2.75 -18.78
N PRO A 119 -3.39 -1.49 -18.79
CA PRO A 119 -3.42 -0.70 -17.60
C PRO A 119 -4.80 -0.81 -16.98
N PHE A 120 -4.87 -0.73 -15.64
CA PHE A 120 -6.06 -0.95 -14.83
C PHE A 120 -7.36 -0.63 -15.61
N SER A 121 -8.26 -1.58 -15.73
CA SER A 121 -9.39 -1.53 -16.68
C SER A 121 -10.22 -0.24 -16.60
N SER A 122 -10.44 0.30 -15.40
CA SER A 122 -11.16 1.56 -15.23
C SER A 122 -10.39 2.79 -15.74
N GLN A 123 -9.06 2.72 -15.94
CA GLN A 123 -8.30 3.82 -16.53
C GLN A 123 -8.75 4.08 -17.98
N VAL A 124 -8.97 3.05 -18.76
CA VAL A 124 -9.19 3.15 -20.22
C VAL A 124 -10.57 2.66 -20.65
N ASN A 125 -11.36 2.09 -19.76
CA ASN A 125 -12.65 1.52 -20.08
C ASN A 125 -13.79 2.46 -19.67
N TYR A 126 -14.51 2.98 -20.67
CA TYR A 126 -15.65 3.87 -20.45
C TYR A 126 -16.76 3.20 -19.63
N GLY A 127 -17.10 1.94 -19.98
CA GLY A 127 -18.13 1.19 -19.26
C GLY A 127 -17.79 0.99 -17.79
N ALA A 128 -16.51 0.70 -17.47
CA ALA A 128 -16.08 0.56 -16.08
C ALA A 128 -16.23 1.88 -15.27
N CYS A 129 -15.85 3.00 -15.89
CA CYS A 129 -15.99 4.32 -15.27
C CYS A 129 -17.47 4.66 -15.03
N ARG A 130 -18.32 4.53 -16.06
CA ARG A 130 -19.75 4.86 -15.98
C ARG A 130 -20.50 3.95 -15.01
N ALA A 131 -20.29 2.63 -15.10
CA ALA A 131 -20.92 1.67 -14.20
C ALA A 131 -20.55 1.96 -12.74
N GLY A 132 -19.27 2.27 -12.46
CA GLY A 132 -18.82 2.62 -11.13
C GLY A 132 -19.54 3.84 -10.54
N LEU A 133 -19.70 4.90 -11.33
CA LEU A 133 -20.39 6.13 -10.90
C LEU A 133 -21.90 5.92 -10.74
N ALA A 134 -22.54 5.15 -11.62
CA ALA A 134 -23.96 4.80 -11.50
C ALA A 134 -24.22 3.96 -10.24
N TRP A 135 -23.38 2.96 -9.96
CA TRP A 135 -23.44 2.19 -8.71
C TRP A 135 -23.30 3.09 -7.50
N GLN A 136 -22.35 4.02 -7.50
CA GLN A 136 -22.17 4.98 -6.40
C GLN A 136 -23.45 5.79 -6.15
N LYS A 137 -24.11 6.27 -7.20
CA LYS A 137 -25.41 6.97 -7.09
C LYS A 137 -26.50 6.08 -6.49
N LEU A 138 -26.60 4.83 -6.93
CA LEU A 138 -27.58 3.88 -6.38
C LEU A 138 -27.31 3.58 -4.90
N VAL A 139 -26.07 3.33 -4.52
CA VAL A 139 -25.69 3.11 -3.12
C VAL A 139 -25.95 4.36 -2.26
N ARG A 140 -25.74 5.56 -2.83
CA ARG A 140 -26.09 6.81 -2.15
C ARG A 140 -27.58 6.89 -1.85
N ARG A 141 -28.44 6.59 -2.84
CA ARG A 141 -29.90 6.53 -2.62
C ARG A 141 -30.29 5.50 -1.58
N ALA A 142 -29.70 4.32 -1.65
CA ALA A 142 -29.93 3.26 -0.67
C ALA A 142 -29.46 3.64 0.77
N GLY A 143 -28.56 4.64 0.87
CA GLY A 143 -28.15 5.22 2.14
C GLY A 143 -29.31 5.78 2.96
N LEU A 144 -30.40 6.25 2.31
CA LEU A 144 -31.64 6.65 2.98
C LEU A 144 -32.28 5.49 3.76
N ILE A 145 -32.22 4.28 3.24
CA ILE A 145 -32.83 3.10 3.86
C ILE A 145 -31.99 2.64 5.06
N LYS A 146 -30.68 2.52 4.87
CA LYS A 146 -29.79 1.94 5.90
C LYS A 146 -29.35 2.94 6.97
N PHE A 147 -29.14 4.22 6.58
CA PHE A 147 -28.55 5.26 7.44
C PHE A 147 -29.47 6.46 7.67
N GLY A 148 -30.68 6.47 7.09
CA GLY A 148 -31.62 7.59 7.14
C GLY A 148 -31.15 8.85 6.37
N ARG A 149 -30.05 8.75 5.58
CA ARG A 149 -29.47 9.91 4.89
C ARG A 149 -28.66 9.47 3.66
N GLU A 150 -28.76 10.25 2.58
CA GLU A 150 -27.94 10.07 1.38
C GLU A 150 -26.48 10.47 1.61
N THR A 151 -26.23 11.42 2.52
CA THR A 151 -24.89 11.96 2.84
C THR A 151 -23.93 10.93 3.41
N ALA A 152 -24.42 9.73 3.76
CA ALA A 152 -23.60 8.55 4.10
C ALA A 152 -22.69 8.08 2.96
N VAL A 153 -22.99 8.47 1.71
CA VAL A 153 -22.17 8.20 0.54
C VAL A 153 -21.93 9.51 -0.21
N LYS A 154 -20.68 9.80 -0.56
CA LYS A 154 -20.36 10.99 -1.35
C LYS A 154 -21.05 10.92 -2.71
N ASP A 155 -21.50 12.05 -3.22
CA ASP A 155 -22.18 12.12 -4.50
C ASP A 155 -21.23 12.03 -5.69
N ALA A 156 -21.73 11.55 -6.83
CA ALA A 156 -21.03 11.44 -8.10
C ALA A 156 -21.75 12.25 -9.17
N TYR A 157 -21.05 13.15 -9.84
CA TYR A 157 -21.68 14.12 -10.73
C TYR A 157 -21.42 13.85 -12.22
N ALA A 158 -20.15 13.61 -12.59
CA ALA A 158 -19.80 13.45 -13.99
C ALA A 158 -18.52 12.62 -14.17
N SER A 159 -18.34 12.09 -15.38
CA SER A 159 -17.11 11.50 -15.87
C SER A 159 -16.52 12.34 -17.01
N PHE A 160 -15.21 12.18 -17.25
CA PHE A 160 -14.52 12.80 -18.38
C PHE A 160 -13.32 11.95 -18.81
N TRP A 161 -12.83 12.18 -20.02
CA TRP A 161 -11.57 11.63 -20.50
C TRP A 161 -10.47 12.69 -20.40
N ASP A 162 -9.40 12.39 -19.71
CA ASP A 162 -8.20 13.21 -19.66
C ASP A 162 -7.20 12.77 -20.74
N ALA A 163 -7.12 13.54 -21.81
CA ALA A 163 -6.23 13.25 -22.91
C ALA A 163 -4.74 13.42 -22.57
N ASN A 164 -4.40 14.25 -21.57
CA ASN A 164 -3.01 14.47 -21.17
C ASN A 164 -2.48 13.26 -20.37
N LEU A 165 -3.30 12.68 -19.52
CA LEU A 165 -2.94 11.52 -18.71
C LEU A 165 -3.37 10.19 -19.32
N ASN A 166 -4.16 10.19 -20.41
CA ASN A 166 -4.79 9.01 -21.01
C ASN A 166 -5.54 8.16 -19.97
N ALA A 167 -6.46 8.78 -19.27
CA ALA A 167 -7.23 8.15 -18.22
C ALA A 167 -8.61 8.77 -18.08
N TYR A 168 -9.59 7.96 -17.68
CA TYR A 168 -10.88 8.50 -17.24
C TYR A 168 -10.72 9.21 -15.89
N GLY A 169 -11.50 10.28 -15.74
CA GLY A 169 -11.64 11.06 -14.52
C GLY A 169 -13.07 11.09 -14.05
N GLU A 170 -13.25 11.25 -12.76
CA GLU A 170 -14.52 11.29 -12.04
C GLU A 170 -14.62 12.62 -11.29
N ILE A 171 -15.75 13.33 -11.45
CA ILE A 171 -16.07 14.53 -10.66
C ILE A 171 -17.09 14.12 -9.61
N THR A 172 -16.72 14.23 -8.35
CA THR A 172 -17.52 13.82 -7.22
C THR A 172 -17.62 14.94 -6.18
N GLU A 173 -18.52 14.80 -5.24
CA GLU A 173 -18.70 15.71 -4.11
C GLU A 173 -17.37 15.95 -3.39
N TRP A 174 -17.08 17.22 -3.11
CA TRP A 174 -16.07 17.57 -2.13
C TRP A 174 -16.69 17.47 -0.75
N VAL A 175 -16.28 16.47 0.02
CA VAL A 175 -16.74 16.27 1.41
C VAL A 175 -15.82 17.06 2.33
N GLU A 176 -16.36 18.07 3.00
CA GLU A 176 -15.63 18.72 4.09
C GLU A 176 -15.66 17.80 5.31
N GLY A 177 -14.49 17.50 5.82
CA GLY A 177 -14.39 16.59 6.93
C GLY A 177 -12.96 16.20 7.26
N ARG A 178 -12.81 15.39 8.27
CA ARG A 178 -11.53 14.82 8.66
C ARG A 178 -11.44 13.35 8.33
N MET A 179 -10.26 12.94 7.85
CA MET A 179 -9.93 11.54 7.80
C MET A 179 -9.66 11.04 9.23
N TRP A 180 -10.01 9.79 9.45
CA TRP A 180 -9.73 9.14 10.71
C TRP A 180 -8.25 8.86 10.87
N ASN A 181 -7.80 8.95 12.11
CA ASN A 181 -6.58 8.30 12.47
C ASN A 181 -6.80 6.78 12.49
N LEU A 182 -5.80 6.05 12.03
CA LEU A 182 -5.85 4.60 12.08
C LEU A 182 -5.74 4.13 13.53
N GLU A 183 -6.70 3.35 13.96
CA GLU A 183 -6.65 2.62 15.19
C GLU A 183 -6.53 1.12 14.91
N ALA A 184 -5.86 0.39 15.80
CA ALA A 184 -5.85 -1.06 15.78
C ALA A 184 -6.95 -1.61 16.70
N ASP A 185 -7.56 -2.72 16.33
CA ASP A 185 -8.46 -3.44 17.21
C ASP A 185 -7.76 -3.81 18.53
N LYS A 186 -8.45 -3.63 19.65
CA LYS A 186 -7.98 -4.12 20.96
C LYS A 186 -7.90 -5.64 21.01
N ASP A 187 -8.69 -6.32 20.18
CA ASP A 187 -8.68 -7.77 20.04
C ASP A 187 -8.52 -8.17 18.57
N ILE A 188 -7.42 -8.84 18.24
CA ILE A 188 -7.15 -9.30 16.88
C ILE A 188 -8.19 -10.33 16.39
N THR A 189 -8.75 -11.15 17.29
CA THR A 189 -9.74 -12.14 16.89
C THR A 189 -11.00 -11.49 16.37
N SER A 190 -11.28 -10.27 16.78
CA SER A 190 -12.38 -9.45 16.30
C SER A 190 -12.26 -9.09 14.81
N ARG A 191 -11.08 -9.19 14.24
CA ARG A 191 -10.78 -8.91 12.83
C ARG A 191 -11.28 -10.01 11.90
N PHE A 192 -11.26 -11.26 12.39
CA PHE A 192 -11.66 -12.42 11.60
C PHE A 192 -13.17 -12.67 11.68
N ASP A 193 -13.81 -12.26 12.77
CA ASP A 193 -15.26 -12.30 12.96
C ASP A 193 -15.85 -10.90 13.12
N TRP A 194 -15.41 -9.98 12.28
CA TRP A 194 -15.74 -8.56 12.38
C TRP A 194 -17.25 -8.26 12.28
N LYS A 195 -18.03 -9.17 11.69
CA LYS A 195 -19.49 -9.06 11.59
C LYS A 195 -20.22 -9.29 12.90
N ASN A 196 -19.66 -10.14 13.78
CA ASN A 196 -20.32 -10.60 15.02
C ASN A 196 -19.64 -10.10 16.30
N VAL A 197 -18.63 -9.26 16.18
CA VAL A 197 -17.90 -8.77 17.36
C VAL A 197 -18.73 -7.77 18.14
N PRO A 198 -18.74 -7.83 19.47
CA PRO A 198 -19.25 -6.74 20.31
C PRO A 198 -18.32 -5.52 20.15
N PHE A 199 -18.76 -4.55 19.34
CA PHE A 199 -17.94 -3.40 18.93
C PHE A 199 -17.49 -2.55 20.12
N GLU A 200 -18.26 -2.46 21.19
CA GLU A 200 -17.99 -1.68 22.40
C GLU A 200 -16.65 -2.03 23.04
N LYS A 201 -16.12 -3.21 22.75
CA LYS A 201 -14.84 -3.72 23.30
C LYS A 201 -13.65 -3.51 22.37
N THR A 202 -13.83 -2.96 21.17
CA THR A 202 -12.79 -3.01 20.12
C THR A 202 -11.89 -1.78 20.05
N GLY A 203 -12.32 -0.61 20.50
CA GLY A 203 -11.56 0.61 20.40
C GLY A 203 -12.20 1.81 21.11
N SER A 204 -11.79 3.02 20.70
CA SER A 204 -12.45 4.27 21.12
C SER A 204 -13.89 4.31 20.62
N PRO A 205 -14.79 5.13 21.21
CA PRO A 205 -16.17 5.27 20.73
C PRO A 205 -16.23 5.64 19.23
N GLU A 206 -15.37 6.54 18.80
CA GLU A 206 -15.28 6.95 17.40
C GLU A 206 -14.84 5.81 16.48
N TYR A 207 -13.92 4.96 16.92
CA TYR A 207 -13.49 3.76 16.20
C TYR A 207 -14.63 2.73 16.08
N VAL A 208 -15.38 2.54 17.14
CA VAL A 208 -16.55 1.68 17.19
C VAL A 208 -17.61 2.13 16.19
N ASP A 209 -17.92 3.44 16.17
CA ASP A 209 -18.91 4.00 15.26
C ASP A 209 -18.50 3.84 13.80
N LYS A 210 -17.24 4.11 13.48
CA LYS A 210 -16.70 3.91 12.14
C LYS A 210 -16.80 2.46 11.71
N ARG A 211 -16.45 1.54 12.59
CA ARG A 211 -16.48 0.11 12.32
C ARG A 211 -17.90 -0.40 12.09
N ARG A 212 -18.85 0.08 12.89
CA ARG A 212 -20.27 -0.20 12.72
C ARG A 212 -20.77 0.33 11.37
N PHE A 213 -20.48 1.59 11.07
CA PHE A 213 -20.82 2.19 9.78
C PHE A 213 -20.27 1.40 8.60
N MET A 214 -19.00 0.98 8.65
CA MET A 214 -18.40 0.20 7.56
C MET A 214 -19.02 -1.18 7.41
N ARG A 215 -19.38 -1.87 8.51
CA ARG A 215 -20.15 -3.12 8.45
C ARG A 215 -21.50 -2.90 7.77
N ASP A 216 -22.25 -1.93 8.23
CA ASP A 216 -23.57 -1.63 7.71
C ASP A 216 -23.54 -1.22 6.23
N MET A 217 -22.46 -0.54 5.80
CA MET A 217 -22.20 -0.23 4.39
C MET A 217 -21.93 -1.49 3.56
N VAL A 218 -21.14 -2.43 4.08
CA VAL A 218 -20.88 -3.72 3.43
C VAL A 218 -22.16 -4.54 3.30
N GLU A 219 -22.96 -4.60 4.34
CA GLU A 219 -24.26 -5.29 4.33
C GLU A 219 -25.17 -4.69 3.25
N LEU A 220 -25.33 -3.37 3.24
CA LEU A 220 -26.10 -2.67 2.23
C LEU A 220 -25.65 -3.01 0.80
N MET A 221 -24.35 -2.95 0.54
CA MET A 221 -23.82 -3.26 -0.80
C MET A 221 -24.06 -4.72 -1.19
N HIS A 222 -23.94 -5.66 -0.25
CA HIS A 222 -24.26 -7.07 -0.52
C HIS A 222 -25.76 -7.31 -0.77
N GLU A 223 -26.63 -6.63 -0.05
CA GLU A 223 -28.07 -6.67 -0.25
C GLU A 223 -28.45 -6.12 -1.63
N MET A 224 -27.83 -5.03 -2.05
CA MET A 224 -28.00 -4.42 -3.36
C MET A 224 -27.38 -5.22 -4.51
N GLY A 225 -26.59 -6.24 -4.24
CA GLY A 225 -25.86 -6.96 -5.29
C GLY A 225 -24.59 -6.28 -5.77
N ALA A 226 -23.94 -5.46 -4.93
CA ALA A 226 -22.71 -4.74 -5.22
C ALA A 226 -21.47 -5.22 -4.41
N PRO A 227 -21.15 -6.54 -4.35
CA PRO A 227 -20.04 -7.06 -3.56
C PRO A 227 -18.67 -6.53 -4.04
N GLU A 228 -18.55 -6.16 -5.32
CA GLU A 228 -17.33 -5.56 -5.87
C GLU A 228 -16.93 -4.27 -5.13
N PHE A 229 -17.90 -3.43 -4.79
CA PHE A 229 -17.67 -2.18 -4.05
C PHE A 229 -17.55 -2.43 -2.55
N ALA A 230 -18.29 -3.41 -2.01
CA ALA A 230 -18.26 -3.77 -0.60
C ALA A 230 -16.85 -4.12 -0.12
N ARG A 231 -16.03 -4.75 -0.98
CA ARG A 231 -14.65 -5.12 -0.65
C ARG A 231 -13.76 -3.94 -0.21
N GLN A 232 -14.08 -2.73 -0.59
CA GLN A 232 -13.32 -1.55 -0.18
C GLN A 232 -13.66 -1.11 1.25
N TYR A 233 -14.74 -1.61 1.80
CA TYR A 233 -15.27 -1.29 3.13
C TYR A 233 -15.19 -2.47 4.09
N GLU A 234 -14.88 -3.66 3.61
CA GLU A 234 -14.70 -4.83 4.47
C GLU A 234 -13.54 -4.60 5.44
N TRP A 235 -13.84 -4.66 6.73
CA TRP A 235 -12.85 -4.41 7.77
C TRP A 235 -11.68 -5.39 7.74
N SER A 236 -11.91 -6.58 7.21
CA SER A 236 -10.87 -7.58 6.98
C SER A 236 -9.84 -7.16 5.93
N THR A 237 -10.13 -6.13 5.12
CA THR A 237 -9.18 -5.62 4.13
C THR A 237 -8.28 -4.55 4.76
N MET A 238 -7.00 -4.58 4.42
CA MET A 238 -6.02 -3.61 4.93
C MET A 238 -6.20 -2.20 4.37
N LYS A 239 -7.21 -1.95 3.54
CA LYS A 239 -7.45 -0.68 2.84
C LYS A 239 -8.74 0.02 3.25
N SER A 240 -9.53 -0.60 4.09
CA SER A 240 -10.90 -0.13 4.33
C SER A 240 -10.98 1.16 5.15
N GLN A 241 -10.13 1.32 6.14
CA GLN A 241 -10.24 2.43 7.09
C GLN A 241 -10.19 3.84 6.45
N PRO A 242 -9.29 4.13 5.49
CA PRO A 242 -9.23 5.45 4.85
C PRO A 242 -10.40 5.77 3.93
N ASN A 243 -11.24 4.78 3.59
CA ASN A 243 -12.37 4.96 2.67
C ASN A 243 -13.62 5.57 3.33
N CYS A 244 -13.51 5.94 4.61
CA CYS A 244 -14.56 6.58 5.37
C CYS A 244 -14.07 7.88 6.00
N MET A 245 -14.81 8.97 5.83
CA MET A 245 -14.54 10.28 6.45
C MET A 245 -15.64 10.66 7.45
N LYS A 246 -15.27 11.43 8.46
CA LYS A 246 -16.24 12.11 9.31
C LYS A 246 -16.52 13.49 8.73
N ARG A 247 -17.76 13.73 8.35
CA ARG A 247 -18.21 15.01 7.80
C ARG A 247 -18.23 16.11 8.87
N THR A 248 -17.92 17.33 8.45
CA THR A 248 -18.06 18.55 9.24
C THR A 248 -18.98 19.57 8.57
N ASP A 249 -19.44 19.27 7.36
CA ASP A 249 -20.29 20.10 6.51
C ASP A 249 -21.80 19.77 6.62
N THR A 250 -22.15 18.80 7.45
CA THR A 250 -23.53 18.41 7.73
C THR A 250 -23.82 18.53 9.22
N GLU A 251 -25.06 18.91 9.58
CA GLU A 251 -25.50 19.08 10.98
C GLU A 251 -25.35 17.82 11.80
N ASP A 252 -25.56 16.64 11.18
CA ASP A 252 -25.43 15.35 11.81
C ASP A 252 -23.98 14.89 11.99
N GLY A 253 -22.99 15.60 11.42
CA GLY A 253 -21.56 15.28 11.56
C GLY A 253 -21.20 13.83 11.23
N GLY A 254 -21.99 13.19 10.37
CA GLY A 254 -21.98 11.74 10.20
C GLY A 254 -20.82 11.22 9.38
N LEU A 255 -20.71 9.90 9.35
CA LEU A 255 -19.70 9.20 8.55
C LEU A 255 -20.11 9.13 7.08
N CYS A 256 -19.11 9.24 6.18
CA CYS A 256 -19.32 9.25 4.74
C CYS A 256 -18.33 8.29 4.05
N ALA A 257 -18.85 7.39 3.25
CA ALA A 257 -18.08 6.52 2.35
C ALA A 257 -17.63 7.31 1.12
N ILE A 258 -16.32 7.25 0.79
CA ILE A 258 -15.72 8.14 -0.22
C ILE A 258 -15.07 7.45 -1.41
N ASP A 259 -14.81 6.15 -1.38
CA ASP A 259 -14.15 5.44 -2.49
C ASP A 259 -15.04 4.33 -3.06
N PHE A 260 -15.50 4.55 -4.30
CA PHE A 260 -16.26 3.58 -5.07
C PHE A 260 -15.55 3.36 -6.39
N ARG A 261 -15.14 2.13 -6.63
CA ARG A 261 -14.36 1.82 -7.81
C ARG A 261 -14.59 0.38 -8.28
N ALA A 262 -14.92 0.24 -9.54
CA ALA A 262 -15.01 -1.04 -10.23
C ALA A 262 -13.61 -1.60 -10.59
N GLY A 263 -13.52 -2.89 -10.85
CA GLY A 263 -12.33 -3.53 -11.43
C GLY A 263 -11.22 -3.84 -10.43
N LEU A 264 -11.55 -4.08 -9.17
CA LEU A 264 -10.57 -4.53 -8.18
C LEU A 264 -10.23 -6.01 -8.43
N ALA A 265 -9.00 -6.27 -8.89
CA ALA A 265 -8.50 -7.62 -9.11
C ALA A 265 -7.83 -8.20 -7.86
N LEU A 266 -8.09 -9.48 -7.61
CA LEU A 266 -7.37 -10.27 -6.63
C LEU A 266 -6.28 -11.08 -7.32
N LEU A 267 -5.06 -10.88 -6.88
CA LEU A 267 -3.89 -11.60 -7.40
C LEU A 267 -3.51 -12.73 -6.45
N PRO A 268 -3.20 -13.94 -6.95
CA PRO A 268 -2.90 -15.09 -6.10
C PRO A 268 -1.72 -14.86 -5.16
N TRP A 269 -0.75 -14.07 -5.60
CA TRP A 269 0.47 -13.79 -4.84
C TRP A 269 0.39 -12.51 -3.99
N LEU A 270 -0.73 -11.78 -4.05
CA LEU A 270 -0.91 -10.53 -3.32
C LEU A 270 -2.29 -10.51 -2.64
N PRO A 271 -2.57 -11.42 -1.69
CA PRO A 271 -3.79 -11.35 -0.90
C PRO A 271 -3.75 -10.09 -0.04
N MET A 272 -4.87 -9.38 0.00
CA MET A 272 -5.00 -8.13 0.73
C MET A 272 -5.72 -8.32 2.06
N SER A 273 -6.38 -9.46 2.21
CA SER A 273 -7.07 -9.85 3.44
C SER A 273 -7.09 -11.38 3.56
N PRO A 274 -7.34 -11.91 4.77
CA PRO A 274 -7.53 -13.36 4.97
C PRO A 274 -8.67 -13.94 4.11
N GLY A 275 -9.76 -13.21 3.91
CA GLY A 275 -10.88 -13.64 3.07
C GLY A 275 -10.49 -13.83 1.60
N ASP A 276 -9.48 -13.11 1.12
CA ASP A 276 -8.97 -13.22 -0.24
C ASP A 276 -8.36 -14.58 -0.52
N PHE A 277 -7.78 -15.24 0.47
CA PHE A 277 -7.22 -16.60 0.30
C PHE A 277 -8.29 -17.61 -0.13
N LYS A 278 -9.50 -17.54 0.43
CA LYS A 278 -10.61 -18.42 0.05
C LYS A 278 -11.01 -18.19 -1.41
N LEU A 279 -11.14 -16.91 -1.80
CA LEU A 279 -11.47 -16.54 -3.18
C LEU A 279 -10.36 -16.96 -4.16
N ILE A 280 -9.10 -16.68 -3.82
CA ILE A 280 -7.92 -17.06 -4.61
C ILE A 280 -7.85 -18.57 -4.79
N LEU A 281 -7.99 -19.36 -3.72
CA LEU A 281 -7.96 -20.82 -3.80
C LEU A 281 -9.12 -21.38 -4.62
N ASN A 282 -10.31 -20.85 -4.45
CA ASN A 282 -11.48 -21.24 -5.25
C ASN A 282 -11.32 -20.88 -6.73
N GLY A 283 -10.68 -19.76 -7.03
CA GLY A 283 -10.33 -19.39 -8.38
C GLY A 283 -9.29 -20.30 -8.99
N LEU A 284 -8.20 -20.56 -8.27
CA LEU A 284 -7.15 -21.49 -8.73
C LEU A 284 -7.68 -22.89 -9.01
N LYS A 285 -8.59 -23.40 -8.16
CA LYS A 285 -9.28 -24.69 -8.41
C LYS A 285 -10.08 -24.69 -9.73
N ARG A 286 -10.53 -23.53 -10.18
CA ARG A 286 -11.26 -23.34 -11.46
C ARG A 286 -10.33 -22.97 -12.62
N GLY A 287 -9.02 -22.92 -12.40
CA GLY A 287 -8.02 -22.51 -13.38
C GLY A 287 -7.89 -20.99 -13.57
N ALA A 288 -8.39 -20.20 -12.63
CA ALA A 288 -8.32 -18.74 -12.69
C ALA A 288 -7.08 -18.20 -12.00
N LEU A 289 -6.24 -17.45 -12.72
CA LEU A 289 -5.07 -16.76 -12.17
C LEU A 289 -5.40 -15.41 -11.54
N VAL A 290 -6.47 -14.78 -11.97
CA VAL A 290 -6.94 -13.48 -11.47
C VAL A 290 -8.41 -13.57 -11.22
N GLN A 291 -8.86 -12.96 -10.13
CA GLN A 291 -10.25 -12.98 -9.73
C GLN A 291 -10.78 -11.55 -9.59
N PHE A 292 -12.02 -11.36 -10.05
CA PHE A 292 -12.78 -10.15 -9.84
C PHE A 292 -14.07 -10.50 -9.12
N ASP A 293 -14.41 -9.71 -8.11
CA ASP A 293 -15.78 -9.70 -7.64
C ASP A 293 -16.66 -9.03 -8.69
N ARG A 294 -17.90 -9.49 -8.78
CA ARG A 294 -18.87 -8.95 -9.72
C ARG A 294 -20.10 -8.44 -9.00
N CYS A 295 -20.66 -7.36 -9.52
CA CYS A 295 -22.00 -6.94 -9.17
C CYS A 295 -23.04 -7.91 -9.73
N ASP A 296 -24.13 -8.08 -9.01
CA ASP A 296 -25.30 -8.86 -9.38
C ASP A 296 -26.45 -7.92 -9.74
N LEU A 297 -26.64 -7.72 -11.05
CA LEU A 297 -27.69 -6.83 -11.56
C LEU A 297 -29.09 -7.32 -11.21
N SER A 298 -29.30 -8.65 -11.10
CA SER A 298 -30.62 -9.20 -10.74
C SER A 298 -30.98 -8.90 -9.28
N LYS A 299 -30.01 -8.97 -8.39
CA LYS A 299 -30.20 -8.51 -7.01
C LYS A 299 -30.47 -7.02 -6.93
N MET A 300 -29.75 -6.23 -7.71
CA MET A 300 -29.97 -4.79 -7.78
C MET A 300 -31.41 -4.48 -8.21
N GLU A 301 -31.90 -5.12 -9.27
CA GLU A 301 -33.27 -4.95 -9.76
C GLU A 301 -34.29 -5.33 -8.69
N ALA A 302 -34.08 -6.46 -8.00
CA ALA A 302 -34.96 -6.90 -6.92
C ALA A 302 -34.95 -5.90 -5.74
N TYR A 303 -33.78 -5.37 -5.38
CA TYR A 303 -33.64 -4.37 -4.31
C TYR A 303 -34.36 -3.06 -4.68
N VAL A 304 -34.18 -2.58 -5.89
CA VAL A 304 -34.86 -1.38 -6.42
C VAL A 304 -36.37 -1.57 -6.44
N ALA A 305 -36.85 -2.73 -6.90
CA ALA A 305 -38.27 -3.06 -6.94
C ALA A 305 -38.91 -3.16 -5.54
N ALA A 306 -38.14 -3.56 -4.52
CA ALA A 306 -38.58 -3.59 -3.13
C ALA A 306 -38.70 -2.20 -2.48
N HIS A 307 -38.08 -1.15 -3.06
CA HIS A 307 -38.06 0.20 -2.52
C HIS A 307 -38.45 1.25 -3.56
N PRO A 308 -39.65 1.15 -4.18
CA PRO A 308 -40.05 1.97 -5.33
C PRO A 308 -40.10 3.47 -5.03
N ASP A 309 -40.42 3.84 -3.78
CA ASP A 309 -40.53 5.26 -3.41
C ASP A 309 -39.16 5.97 -3.44
N ILE A 310 -38.10 5.24 -3.19
CA ILE A 310 -36.72 5.75 -3.15
C ILE A 310 -36.09 5.79 -4.54
N PHE A 311 -36.42 4.83 -5.40
CA PHE A 311 -35.79 4.64 -6.70
C PHE A 311 -36.67 5.01 -7.92
N LYS A 312 -37.80 5.67 -7.73
CA LYS A 312 -38.80 5.89 -8.79
C LYS A 312 -38.27 6.69 -9.99
N ASP A 313 -37.29 7.56 -9.77
CA ASP A 313 -36.75 8.49 -10.78
C ASP A 313 -35.49 7.98 -11.48
N VAL A 314 -34.92 6.86 -11.05
CA VAL A 314 -33.59 6.39 -11.50
C VAL A 314 -33.62 5.34 -12.63
N GLY A 315 -34.78 5.06 -13.22
CA GLY A 315 -34.94 4.08 -14.30
C GLY A 315 -33.92 4.24 -15.43
N PRO A 316 -33.81 5.43 -16.05
CA PRO A 316 -32.84 5.64 -17.15
C PRO A 316 -31.38 5.39 -16.75
N MET A 317 -31.02 5.71 -15.50
CA MET A 317 -29.66 5.44 -14.97
C MET A 317 -29.43 3.94 -14.79
N ILE A 318 -30.45 3.18 -14.39
CA ILE A 318 -30.36 1.72 -14.26
C ILE A 318 -30.18 1.07 -15.64
N ASP A 319 -30.86 1.56 -16.65
CA ASP A 319 -30.72 1.04 -18.02
C ASP A 319 -29.30 1.33 -18.56
N GLU A 320 -28.78 2.54 -18.36
CA GLU A 320 -27.39 2.85 -18.68
C GLU A 320 -26.42 1.96 -17.89
N LEU A 321 -26.64 1.78 -16.60
CA LEU A 321 -25.81 0.90 -15.78
C LEU A 321 -25.73 -0.52 -16.32
N LYS A 322 -26.88 -1.10 -16.71
CA LYS A 322 -26.93 -2.45 -17.30
C LYS A 322 -26.14 -2.53 -18.61
N GLU A 323 -26.24 -1.53 -19.46
CA GLU A 323 -25.49 -1.46 -20.70
C GLU A 323 -23.98 -1.36 -20.45
N GLN A 324 -23.58 -0.41 -19.60
CA GLN A 324 -22.17 -0.14 -19.31
C GLN A 324 -21.52 -1.27 -18.51
N ASP A 325 -22.23 -1.89 -17.59
CA ASP A 325 -21.73 -3.06 -16.85
C ASP A 325 -21.51 -4.25 -17.81
N ARG A 326 -22.42 -4.50 -18.75
CA ARG A 326 -22.24 -5.54 -19.76
C ARG A 326 -21.02 -5.26 -20.64
N ALA A 327 -20.86 -4.02 -21.12
CA ALA A 327 -19.71 -3.62 -21.91
C ALA A 327 -18.39 -3.77 -21.14
N TYR A 328 -18.37 -3.34 -19.89
CA TYR A 328 -17.24 -3.50 -19.00
C TYR A 328 -16.88 -4.98 -18.78
N ARG A 329 -17.86 -5.82 -18.46
CA ARG A 329 -17.66 -7.25 -18.19
C ARG A 329 -17.14 -8.02 -19.41
N ARG A 330 -17.55 -7.65 -20.62
CA ARG A 330 -17.03 -8.25 -21.84
C ARG A 330 -15.56 -7.94 -22.09
N SER A 331 -15.12 -6.73 -21.74
CA SER A 331 -13.73 -6.30 -21.94
C SER A 331 -12.75 -6.92 -20.94
N LEU A 332 -13.23 -7.44 -19.81
CA LEU A 332 -12.41 -8.10 -18.83
C LEU A 332 -12.24 -9.59 -19.17
N PRO A 333 -11.00 -10.06 -19.24
CA PRO A 333 -10.75 -11.49 -19.20
C PRO A 333 -11.06 -11.97 -17.79
N ASP A 334 -12.33 -12.17 -17.49
CA ASP A 334 -12.72 -12.77 -16.23
C ASP A 334 -12.34 -14.24 -16.21
N ILE A 335 -11.09 -14.50 -16.00
CA ILE A 335 -10.52 -15.82 -15.87
C ILE A 335 -11.20 -16.59 -14.72
N THR A 336 -11.76 -15.89 -13.75
CA THR A 336 -12.50 -16.48 -12.64
C THR A 336 -13.73 -17.24 -13.08
N HIS A 337 -14.48 -16.66 -14.01
CA HIS A 337 -15.76 -17.19 -14.48
C HIS A 337 -15.64 -17.91 -15.82
N HIS A 338 -14.60 -17.61 -16.57
CA HIS A 338 -14.43 -18.17 -17.91
C HIS A 338 -13.39 -19.29 -17.98
N GLY A 339 -12.46 -19.38 -17.02
CA GLY A 339 -11.44 -20.43 -17.00
C GLY A 339 -10.71 -20.58 -18.31
N LEU A 340 -10.79 -21.76 -18.92
CA LEU A 340 -10.26 -22.04 -20.25
C LEU A 340 -11.13 -21.54 -21.40
N ARG A 341 -12.30 -20.96 -21.13
CA ARG A 341 -13.25 -20.49 -22.16
C ARG A 341 -12.62 -19.54 -23.20
N PRO A 342 -11.71 -18.61 -22.84
CA PRO A 342 -11.03 -17.79 -23.85
C PRO A 342 -10.28 -18.60 -24.91
N THR A 343 -9.90 -19.84 -24.60
CA THR A 343 -9.21 -20.73 -25.56
C THR A 343 -10.17 -21.20 -26.66
N PHE A 344 -11.45 -21.39 -26.36
CA PHE A 344 -12.44 -21.97 -27.26
C PHE A 344 -13.42 -20.94 -27.78
N ASP A 345 -13.68 -19.84 -27.06
CA ASP A 345 -14.63 -18.80 -27.42
C ASP A 345 -13.93 -17.67 -28.18
N LYS A 346 -14.22 -17.59 -29.48
CA LYS A 346 -13.61 -16.62 -30.40
C LYS A 346 -14.04 -15.19 -30.10
N GLU A 347 -15.30 -14.96 -29.73
CA GLU A 347 -15.80 -13.61 -29.46
C GLU A 347 -15.24 -13.08 -28.14
N LEU A 348 -15.20 -13.92 -27.11
CA LEU A 348 -14.56 -13.55 -25.85
C LEU A 348 -13.07 -13.19 -26.05
N ARG A 349 -12.33 -13.95 -26.89
CA ARG A 349 -10.93 -13.59 -27.21
C ARG A 349 -10.82 -12.23 -27.90
N LYS A 350 -11.73 -11.90 -28.82
CA LYS A 350 -11.73 -10.59 -29.48
C LYS A 350 -11.93 -9.46 -28.47
N ASP A 351 -12.87 -9.63 -27.55
CA ASP A 351 -13.16 -8.63 -26.51
C ASP A 351 -11.96 -8.43 -25.58
N ILE A 352 -11.30 -9.52 -25.16
CA ILE A 352 -10.06 -9.47 -24.35
C ILE A 352 -8.95 -8.75 -25.12
N VAL A 353 -8.73 -9.11 -26.37
CA VAL A 353 -7.70 -8.48 -27.21
C VAL A 353 -7.99 -6.99 -27.40
N ALA A 354 -9.25 -6.62 -27.64
CA ALA A 354 -9.64 -5.22 -27.77
C ALA A 354 -9.32 -4.42 -26.49
N GLY A 355 -9.71 -4.93 -25.32
CA GLY A 355 -9.40 -4.29 -24.03
C GLY A 355 -7.89 -4.12 -23.77
N LEU A 356 -7.08 -5.13 -24.12
CA LEU A 356 -5.62 -5.03 -24.02
C LEU A 356 -5.02 -3.97 -24.95
N VAL A 357 -5.54 -3.88 -26.18
CA VAL A 357 -5.06 -2.91 -27.18
C VAL A 357 -5.38 -1.48 -26.75
N GLU A 358 -6.52 -1.22 -26.13
CA GLU A 358 -6.82 0.09 -25.52
C GLU A 358 -5.77 0.45 -24.46
N GLY A 359 -5.37 -0.52 -23.66
CA GLY A 359 -4.28 -0.34 -22.71
C GLY A 359 -2.93 0.00 -23.36
N TYR A 360 -2.62 -0.63 -24.49
CA TYR A 360 -1.38 -0.32 -25.23
C TYR A 360 -1.39 1.07 -25.87
N LEU A 361 -2.55 1.53 -26.33
CA LEU A 361 -2.76 2.90 -26.81
C LEU A 361 -2.55 3.92 -25.67
N ALA A 362 -3.15 3.67 -24.53
CA ALA A 362 -3.02 4.54 -23.36
C ALA A 362 -1.57 4.66 -22.85
N ASP A 363 -0.77 3.59 -22.99
CA ASP A 363 0.66 3.56 -22.62
C ASP A 363 1.59 4.05 -23.76
N ASP A 364 1.06 4.57 -24.87
CA ASP A 364 1.82 5.03 -26.05
C ASP A 364 2.75 3.93 -26.63
N LEU A 365 2.36 2.67 -26.49
CA LEU A 365 3.12 1.54 -27.06
C LEU A 365 2.85 1.35 -28.55
N VAL A 366 1.67 1.75 -28.99
CA VAL A 366 1.19 1.59 -30.37
C VAL A 366 0.48 2.87 -30.83
N ASP A 367 0.49 3.09 -32.15
CA ASP A 367 -0.40 4.05 -32.81
C ASP A 367 -1.72 3.36 -33.21
N GLU A 368 -2.74 4.16 -33.58
CA GLU A 368 -4.06 3.63 -33.94
C GLU A 368 -4.02 2.69 -35.16
N ALA A 369 -3.14 2.97 -36.13
CA ALA A 369 -2.98 2.12 -37.29
C ALA A 369 -2.46 0.72 -36.95
N PHE A 370 -1.54 0.63 -35.99
CA PHE A 370 -1.02 -0.65 -35.51
C PHE A 370 -2.00 -1.31 -34.52
N ALA A 371 -2.67 -0.53 -33.70
CA ALA A 371 -3.72 -1.00 -32.79
C ALA A 371 -4.85 -1.71 -33.57
N SER A 372 -5.28 -1.14 -34.69
CA SER A 372 -6.27 -1.78 -35.57
C SER A 372 -5.82 -3.14 -36.11
N ARG A 373 -4.52 -3.34 -36.33
CA ARG A 373 -3.97 -4.66 -36.68
C ARG A 373 -3.99 -5.62 -35.52
N LEU A 374 -3.62 -5.13 -34.31
CA LEU A 374 -3.58 -5.95 -33.09
C LEU A 374 -5.00 -6.40 -32.68
N ARG A 375 -6.03 -5.57 -32.87
CA ARG A 375 -7.43 -5.91 -32.56
C ARG A 375 -7.94 -7.12 -33.38
N LYS A 376 -7.29 -7.44 -34.50
CA LYS A 376 -7.59 -8.66 -35.26
C LYS A 376 -7.11 -9.94 -34.56
N GLY A 377 -6.25 -9.81 -33.55
CA GLY A 377 -5.67 -10.93 -32.81
C GLY A 377 -4.62 -11.70 -33.60
N GLY A 378 -4.44 -12.99 -33.26
CA GLY A 378 -3.53 -13.88 -33.93
C GLY A 378 -2.07 -13.77 -33.52
N ILE A 379 -1.16 -14.26 -34.34
CA ILE A 379 0.27 -14.38 -34.02
C ILE A 379 0.90 -13.03 -33.74
N THR A 380 0.55 -11.99 -34.51
CA THR A 380 1.08 -10.64 -34.33
C THR A 380 0.77 -10.09 -32.93
N PHE A 381 -0.48 -10.24 -32.48
CA PHE A 381 -0.88 -9.84 -31.14
C PHE A 381 -0.15 -10.66 -30.07
N SER A 382 -0.08 -11.99 -30.22
CA SER A 382 0.56 -12.88 -29.26
C SER A 382 2.04 -12.55 -29.08
N LEU A 383 2.78 -12.35 -30.17
CA LEU A 383 4.19 -11.96 -30.12
C LEU A 383 4.36 -10.57 -29.48
N PHE A 384 3.52 -9.61 -29.84
CA PHE A 384 3.54 -8.27 -29.28
C PHE A 384 3.26 -8.27 -27.76
N HIS A 385 2.31 -9.10 -27.33
CA HIS A 385 1.99 -9.27 -25.92
C HIS A 385 3.16 -9.91 -25.16
N LEU A 386 3.69 -11.03 -25.64
CA LEU A 386 4.80 -11.76 -25.02
C LEU A 386 6.08 -10.93 -24.87
N LEU A 387 6.36 -10.03 -25.82
CA LEU A 387 7.47 -9.07 -25.67
C LEU A 387 7.34 -8.19 -24.43
N GLY A 388 6.16 -8.08 -23.85
CA GLY A 388 5.95 -7.39 -22.56
C GLY A 388 6.64 -8.08 -21.38
N ALA A 389 6.91 -9.38 -21.47
CA ALA A 389 7.62 -10.13 -20.44
C ALA A 389 9.11 -9.75 -20.32
N VAL A 390 9.68 -9.16 -21.39
CA VAL A 390 11.09 -8.76 -21.39
C VAL A 390 11.24 -7.37 -20.80
N PRO A 391 11.85 -7.21 -19.59
CA PRO A 391 11.98 -5.92 -18.94
C PRO A 391 12.77 -4.94 -19.81
N ILE A 392 12.37 -3.66 -19.82
CA ILE A 392 13.02 -2.54 -20.51
C ILE A 392 13.10 -2.73 -22.03
N ILE A 393 13.82 -3.74 -22.51
CA ILE A 393 14.06 -4.01 -23.94
C ILE A 393 12.73 -4.36 -24.63
N GLY A 394 11.87 -5.15 -24.02
CA GLY A 394 10.58 -5.51 -24.59
C GLY A 394 9.67 -4.30 -24.81
N LYS A 395 9.69 -3.32 -23.91
CA LYS A 395 8.98 -2.05 -24.11
C LYS A 395 9.52 -1.30 -25.32
N MET A 396 10.83 -1.17 -25.45
CA MET A 396 11.47 -0.48 -26.57
C MET A 396 11.16 -1.18 -27.91
N ILE A 397 11.23 -2.52 -27.96
CA ILE A 397 10.90 -3.28 -29.16
C ILE A 397 9.44 -3.07 -29.54
N ARG A 398 8.51 -3.16 -28.58
CA ARG A 398 7.09 -2.93 -28.83
C ARG A 398 6.82 -1.52 -29.35
N GLN A 399 7.41 -0.48 -28.74
CA GLN A 399 7.26 0.90 -29.22
C GLN A 399 7.85 1.09 -30.61
N ARG A 400 9.02 0.50 -30.88
CA ARG A 400 9.62 0.55 -32.24
C ARG A 400 8.76 -0.16 -33.27
N TRP A 401 8.14 -1.26 -32.93
CA TRP A 401 7.26 -2.01 -33.80
C TRP A 401 5.93 -1.29 -34.00
N GLY A 402 5.30 -0.85 -32.91
CA GLY A 402 3.94 -0.36 -32.86
C GLY A 402 3.74 1.13 -33.09
N SER A 403 4.77 1.98 -32.94
CA SER A 403 4.61 3.43 -32.97
C SER A 403 5.48 4.09 -34.06
N LYS A 404 4.84 4.78 -35.00
CA LYS A 404 5.52 5.59 -36.03
C LYS A 404 6.28 6.76 -35.39
N ASN A 405 5.66 7.41 -34.41
CA ASN A 405 6.27 8.53 -33.70
C ASN A 405 7.53 8.11 -32.96
N PHE A 406 7.54 6.92 -32.34
CA PHE A 406 8.72 6.39 -31.68
C PHE A 406 9.87 6.13 -32.67
N ARG A 407 9.57 5.54 -33.84
CA ARG A 407 10.60 5.34 -34.89
C ARG A 407 11.19 6.67 -35.37
N GLN A 408 10.34 7.67 -35.61
CA GLN A 408 10.80 9.00 -36.01
C GLN A 408 11.60 9.72 -34.93
N HIS A 409 11.20 9.54 -33.67
CA HIS A 409 11.93 10.06 -32.50
C HIS A 409 13.33 9.45 -32.44
N MET A 410 13.44 8.13 -32.51
CA MET A 410 14.73 7.44 -32.52
C MET A 410 15.59 7.86 -33.69
N LEU A 411 15.05 7.96 -34.90
CA LEU A 411 15.79 8.45 -36.05
C LEU A 411 16.32 9.88 -35.82
N GLY A 412 15.45 10.76 -35.27
CA GLY A 412 15.85 12.15 -34.96
C GLY A 412 16.97 12.23 -33.93
N LEU A 413 16.96 11.37 -32.92
CA LEU A 413 18.03 11.32 -31.90
C LEU A 413 19.40 10.98 -32.49
N PHE A 414 19.46 10.11 -33.52
CA PHE A 414 20.71 9.67 -34.12
C PHE A 414 21.17 10.53 -35.30
N THR A 415 20.24 11.19 -35.99
CA THR A 415 20.55 11.90 -37.26
C THR A 415 20.58 13.43 -37.12
N LYS A 416 19.96 13.98 -36.05
CA LYS A 416 19.82 15.46 -35.91
C LYS A 416 20.31 15.94 -34.54
N PRO A 417 21.55 16.50 -34.45
CA PRO A 417 22.12 16.97 -33.17
C PRO A 417 21.25 17.99 -32.41
N ALA A 418 20.57 18.89 -33.14
CA ALA A 418 19.66 19.86 -32.53
C ALA A 418 18.44 19.14 -31.87
N TYR A 419 17.87 18.16 -32.57
CA TYR A 419 16.77 17.34 -32.04
C TYR A 419 17.20 16.54 -30.79
N PHE A 420 18.40 15.95 -30.83
CA PHE A 420 18.97 15.26 -29.67
C PHE A 420 19.11 16.20 -28.46
N LYS A 421 19.62 17.41 -28.66
CA LYS A 421 19.77 18.42 -27.59
C LYS A 421 18.41 18.80 -26.99
N THR A 422 17.39 19.03 -27.84
CA THR A 422 16.03 19.33 -27.39
C THR A 422 15.41 18.15 -26.63
N ALA A 423 15.55 16.93 -27.13
CA ALA A 423 15.03 15.72 -26.46
C ALA A 423 15.73 15.47 -25.11
N LEU A 424 17.04 15.72 -25.02
CA LEU A 424 17.80 15.60 -23.78
C LEU A 424 17.33 16.61 -22.72
N LYS A 425 17.08 17.87 -23.15
CA LYS A 425 16.53 18.91 -22.26
C LYS A 425 15.12 18.56 -21.78
N ALA A 426 14.24 18.14 -22.69
CA ALA A 426 12.87 17.75 -22.35
C ALA A 426 12.85 16.57 -21.38
N ARG A 427 13.70 15.58 -21.59
CA ARG A 427 13.82 14.44 -20.67
C ARG A 427 14.37 14.85 -19.31
N ALA A 428 15.36 15.71 -19.26
CA ALA A 428 15.88 16.24 -18.00
C ALA A 428 14.83 17.05 -17.25
N ALA A 429 14.09 17.93 -17.94
CA ALA A 429 13.01 18.71 -17.34
C ALA A 429 11.92 17.80 -16.73
N HIS A 430 11.48 16.77 -17.47
CA HIS A 430 10.51 15.80 -16.98
C HIS A 430 10.96 15.10 -15.69
N ASP A 431 12.20 14.63 -15.65
CA ASP A 431 12.73 13.92 -14.50
C ASP A 431 13.00 14.86 -13.30
N LEU A 432 13.40 16.11 -13.57
CA LEU A 432 13.65 17.14 -12.56
C LEU A 432 12.37 17.54 -11.81
N ILE A 433 11.20 17.52 -12.45
CA ILE A 433 9.93 17.73 -11.77
C ILE A 433 9.77 16.75 -10.60
N SER A 434 10.04 15.46 -10.84
CA SER A 434 9.94 14.44 -9.80
C SER A 434 11.01 14.61 -8.72
N TRP A 435 12.21 15.03 -9.07
CA TRP A 435 13.29 15.31 -8.13
C TRP A 435 12.99 16.50 -7.22
N HIS A 436 12.48 17.59 -7.81
CA HIS A 436 12.11 18.78 -7.05
C HIS A 436 10.94 18.50 -6.09
N ARG A 437 9.90 17.79 -6.56
CA ARG A 437 8.78 17.36 -5.70
C ARG A 437 9.24 16.46 -4.55
N ALA A 438 10.19 15.57 -4.80
CA ALA A 438 10.75 14.70 -3.78
C ALA A 438 11.70 15.41 -2.80
N GLY A 439 11.98 16.72 -3.01
CA GLY A 439 12.92 17.46 -2.20
C GLY A 439 14.38 17.07 -2.41
N ARG A 440 14.73 16.41 -3.55
CA ARG A 440 16.13 16.12 -3.91
C ARG A 440 16.90 17.35 -4.33
N THR A 441 16.22 18.33 -4.92
CA THR A 441 16.80 19.58 -5.39
C THR A 441 15.94 20.76 -4.97
N ASN A 442 16.58 21.87 -4.56
CA ASN A 442 15.91 23.14 -4.37
C ASN A 442 15.70 23.83 -5.72
N GLU A 443 14.93 24.92 -5.75
CA GLU A 443 14.58 25.63 -6.97
C GLU A 443 15.81 26.10 -7.77
N ALA A 444 16.77 26.77 -7.13
CA ALA A 444 17.98 27.30 -7.78
C ALA A 444 18.79 26.18 -8.45
N ARG A 445 19.00 25.06 -7.75
CA ARG A 445 19.73 23.91 -8.32
C ARG A 445 18.93 23.25 -9.45
N THR A 446 17.61 23.16 -9.30
CA THR A 446 16.75 22.57 -10.34
C THR A 446 16.83 23.37 -11.64
N ARG A 447 16.79 24.72 -11.57
CA ARG A 447 17.00 25.59 -12.74
C ARG A 447 18.38 25.37 -13.38
N THR A 448 19.43 25.33 -12.56
CA THR A 448 20.80 25.06 -13.04
C THR A 448 20.92 23.71 -13.75
N LEU A 449 20.31 22.65 -13.19
CA LEU A 449 20.34 21.31 -13.77
C LEU A 449 19.48 21.21 -15.05
N ALA A 450 18.39 21.96 -15.15
CA ALA A 450 17.56 22.04 -16.36
C ALA A 450 18.33 22.68 -17.54
N GLU A 451 19.17 23.68 -17.27
CA GLU A 451 20.04 24.27 -18.27
C GLU A 451 21.21 23.36 -18.68
N LYS A 452 21.67 22.50 -17.75
CA LYS A 452 22.82 21.60 -17.95
C LYS A 452 22.38 20.13 -17.87
N PRO A 453 21.60 19.60 -18.85
CA PRO A 453 21.03 18.26 -18.79
C PRO A 453 22.09 17.16 -18.68
N GLY A 454 23.31 17.34 -19.24
CA GLY A 454 24.40 16.39 -19.09
C GLY A 454 24.83 16.22 -17.62
N THR A 455 24.96 17.34 -16.89
CA THR A 455 25.26 17.31 -15.44
C THR A 455 24.14 16.64 -14.66
N PHE A 456 22.88 16.92 -15.01
CA PHE A 456 21.75 16.26 -14.38
C PHE A 456 21.80 14.74 -14.57
N PHE A 457 22.04 14.26 -15.79
CA PHE A 457 22.08 12.81 -16.00
C PHE A 457 23.27 12.15 -15.32
N LEU A 458 24.43 12.80 -15.28
CA LEU A 458 25.57 12.31 -14.50
C LEU A 458 25.20 12.16 -13.02
N GLU A 459 24.61 13.21 -12.43
CA GLU A 459 24.14 13.17 -11.04
C GLU A 459 23.06 12.11 -10.81
N LYS A 460 22.11 11.98 -11.75
CA LYS A 460 21.06 10.97 -11.69
C LYS A 460 21.62 9.54 -11.71
N PHE A 461 22.61 9.27 -12.54
CA PHE A 461 23.22 7.94 -12.63
C PHE A 461 24.09 7.60 -11.41
N THR A 462 24.80 8.58 -10.86
CA THR A 462 25.73 8.39 -9.74
C THR A 462 25.00 8.46 -8.39
N LEU A 463 24.33 9.58 -8.11
CA LEU A 463 23.74 9.89 -6.80
C LEU A 463 22.22 9.71 -6.76
N GLY A 464 21.55 9.76 -7.91
CA GLY A 464 20.08 9.76 -7.95
C GLY A 464 19.39 8.48 -7.48
N ARG A 465 20.12 7.37 -7.36
CA ARG A 465 19.63 6.09 -6.80
C ARG A 465 19.77 6.02 -5.29
N LEU A 466 20.53 6.92 -4.68
CA LEU A 466 20.71 6.96 -3.25
C LEU A 466 19.44 7.48 -2.56
N PRO A 467 19.15 7.07 -1.33
CA PRO A 467 18.15 7.73 -0.49
C PRO A 467 18.40 9.24 -0.42
N ILE A 468 17.35 10.04 -0.31
CA ILE A 468 17.43 11.52 -0.36
C ILE A 468 18.45 12.07 0.64
N GLY A 469 18.49 11.52 1.84
CA GLY A 469 19.46 11.92 2.87
C GLY A 469 20.91 11.69 2.44
N LEU A 470 21.23 10.56 1.80
CA LEU A 470 22.56 10.28 1.28
C LEU A 470 22.87 11.11 0.05
N HIS A 471 21.90 11.35 -0.83
CA HIS A 471 22.07 12.28 -1.97
C HIS A 471 22.47 13.68 -1.50
N HIS A 472 21.77 14.23 -0.51
CA HIS A 472 22.12 15.51 0.10
C HIS A 472 23.47 15.48 0.81
N PHE A 473 23.83 14.36 1.44
CA PHE A 473 25.13 14.17 2.07
C PHE A 473 26.27 14.35 1.09
N PHE A 474 26.22 13.69 -0.06
CA PHE A 474 27.27 13.79 -1.08
C PHE A 474 27.30 15.15 -1.78
N LEU A 475 26.16 15.83 -1.89
CA LEU A 475 26.09 17.18 -2.46
C LEU A 475 26.51 18.28 -1.47
N ASN A 476 26.28 18.06 -0.18
CA ASN A 476 26.56 19.04 0.87
C ASN A 476 26.96 18.34 2.18
N PRO A 477 28.19 17.80 2.22
CA PRO A 477 28.64 16.93 3.33
C PRO A 477 28.60 17.62 4.70
N ILE A 478 28.78 18.96 4.74
CA ILE A 478 28.75 19.71 6.01
C ILE A 478 27.35 19.73 6.62
N ILE A 479 26.32 20.02 5.83
CA ILE A 479 24.92 20.04 6.30
C ILE A 479 24.50 18.64 6.73
N ALA A 480 24.89 17.63 5.97
CA ALA A 480 24.58 16.25 6.29
C ALA A 480 25.31 15.77 7.55
N TRP A 481 26.56 16.15 7.72
CA TRP A 481 27.32 15.86 8.93
C TRP A 481 26.66 16.49 10.16
N ASN A 482 26.28 17.76 10.07
CA ASN A 482 25.54 18.42 11.15
C ASN A 482 24.20 17.72 11.44
N GLY A 483 23.51 17.21 10.44
CA GLY A 483 22.30 16.41 10.60
C GLY A 483 22.57 15.07 11.30
N ILE A 484 23.66 14.40 10.98
CA ILE A 484 24.10 13.16 11.63
C ILE A 484 24.47 13.45 13.10
N VAL A 485 25.24 14.50 13.33
CA VAL A 485 25.63 14.90 14.71
C VAL A 485 24.37 15.24 15.53
N ALA A 486 23.43 16.00 14.97
CA ALA A 486 22.16 16.33 15.63
C ALA A 486 21.32 15.06 15.93
N PHE A 487 21.30 14.09 15.01
CA PHE A 487 20.61 12.82 15.21
C PHE A 487 21.26 12.00 16.35
N PHE A 488 22.58 11.86 16.36
CA PHE A 488 23.26 11.16 17.45
C PHE A 488 23.15 11.89 18.78
N LYS A 489 23.20 13.23 18.75
CA LYS A 489 22.93 14.04 19.93
C LYS A 489 21.52 13.81 20.46
N PHE A 490 20.52 13.82 19.59
CA PHE A 490 19.15 13.48 19.98
C PHE A 490 19.06 12.09 20.62
N ILE A 491 19.67 11.06 20.01
CA ILE A 491 19.70 9.71 20.59
C ILE A 491 20.40 9.72 21.95
N TYR A 492 21.51 10.42 22.07
CA TYR A 492 22.27 10.52 23.32
C TYR A 492 21.45 11.21 24.41
N ASP A 493 20.87 12.39 24.12
CA ASP A 493 20.04 13.16 25.06
C ASP A 493 18.81 12.34 25.44
N PHE A 494 18.15 11.70 24.45
CA PHE A 494 17.00 10.84 24.67
C PHE A 494 17.33 9.60 25.51
N ALA A 495 18.51 9.01 25.36
CA ALA A 495 18.94 7.86 26.15
C ALA A 495 19.34 8.24 27.60
N ARG A 496 19.91 9.42 27.82
CA ARG A 496 20.54 9.79 29.07
C ARG A 496 19.69 10.75 29.91
N ASP A 497 18.98 11.68 29.30
CA ASP A 497 18.25 12.74 29.97
C ASP A 497 16.77 12.41 30.13
N GLU A 498 16.34 12.22 31.39
CA GLU A 498 14.95 11.88 31.72
C GLU A 498 14.01 13.04 31.45
N ALA A 499 14.40 14.27 31.77
CA ALA A 499 13.58 15.46 31.53
C ALA A 499 13.41 15.74 30.04
N PHE A 500 14.47 15.47 29.24
CA PHE A 500 14.38 15.56 27.77
C PHE A 500 13.38 14.55 27.19
N ARG A 501 13.37 13.30 27.70
CA ARG A 501 12.42 12.27 27.25
C ARG A 501 11.00 12.61 27.63
N GLU A 502 10.77 13.01 28.88
CA GLU A 502 9.45 13.39 29.37
C GLU A 502 8.88 14.54 28.54
N LYS A 503 9.67 15.60 28.33
CA LYS A 503 9.29 16.71 27.47
C LYS A 503 8.95 16.26 26.06
N TRP A 504 9.80 15.41 25.46
CA TRP A 504 9.57 14.91 24.11
C TRP A 504 8.26 14.12 24.00
N PHE A 505 7.94 13.28 25.00
CA PHE A 505 6.67 12.56 25.02
C PHE A 505 5.47 13.50 25.18
N LEU A 506 5.55 14.45 26.09
CA LEU A 506 4.50 15.45 26.30
C LEU A 506 4.26 16.28 25.03
N ASP A 507 5.32 16.72 24.37
CA ASP A 507 5.25 17.41 23.08
C ASP A 507 4.56 16.54 22.01
N GLN A 508 4.86 15.22 21.95
CA GLN A 508 4.23 14.32 21.00
C GLN A 508 2.73 14.13 21.28
N VAL A 509 2.34 14.01 22.55
CA VAL A 509 0.94 13.83 22.98
C VAL A 509 0.14 15.10 22.72
N ALA A 510 0.69 16.27 23.06
CA ALA A 510 0.07 17.57 22.78
C ALA A 510 -0.13 17.84 21.28
N GLU A 511 0.87 17.49 20.46
CA GLU A 511 0.72 17.56 19.00
C GLU A 511 -0.35 16.56 18.47
N GLY A 512 -0.50 15.40 19.12
CA GLY A 512 -1.51 14.40 18.81
C GLY A 512 -2.92 14.92 19.08
N GLU A 513 -3.14 15.58 20.22
CA GLU A 513 -4.40 16.23 20.55
C GLU A 513 -4.70 17.37 19.56
N ALA A 514 -3.73 18.27 19.34
CA ALA A 514 -3.88 19.37 18.38
C ALA A 514 -4.20 18.90 16.94
N ALA A 515 -3.71 17.72 16.57
CA ALA A 515 -4.02 17.09 15.29
C ALA A 515 -5.35 16.32 15.28
N GLY A 516 -6.09 16.28 16.40
CA GLY A 516 -7.33 15.51 16.56
C GLY A 516 -7.13 14.01 16.57
N MET A 517 -5.90 13.53 16.85
CA MET A 517 -5.57 12.10 16.96
C MET A 517 -5.94 11.51 18.31
N LEU A 518 -6.05 12.33 19.32
CA LEU A 518 -6.41 11.98 20.69
C LEU A 518 -7.60 12.84 21.11
N SER A 519 -8.53 12.24 21.86
CA SER A 519 -9.49 13.01 22.63
C SER A 519 -8.80 13.65 23.83
N LYS A 520 -9.45 14.65 24.44
CA LYS A 520 -8.90 15.28 25.64
C LYS A 520 -8.77 14.29 26.80
N GLU A 521 -9.74 13.40 26.95
CA GLU A 521 -9.73 12.35 27.98
C GLU A 521 -8.56 11.37 27.78
N GLU A 522 -8.31 10.96 26.53
CA GLU A 522 -7.16 10.11 26.18
C GLU A 522 -5.83 10.83 26.43
N HIS A 523 -5.74 12.12 26.05
CA HIS A 523 -4.57 12.95 26.32
C HIS A 523 -4.28 13.00 27.83
N ASP A 524 -5.28 13.38 28.65
CA ASP A 524 -5.12 13.53 30.09
C ASP A 524 -4.76 12.18 30.76
N HIS A 525 -5.37 11.08 30.28
CA HIS A 525 -5.03 9.74 30.75
C HIS A 525 -3.59 9.37 30.41
N ILE A 526 -3.15 9.56 29.15
CA ILE A 526 -1.78 9.26 28.72
C ILE A 526 -0.78 10.10 29.50
N VAL A 527 -1.01 11.40 29.67
CA VAL A 527 -0.16 12.31 30.46
C VAL A 527 -0.05 11.83 31.90
N SER A 528 -1.13 11.33 32.50
CA SER A 528 -1.12 10.83 33.89
C SER A 528 -0.27 9.56 34.07
N VAL A 529 -0.08 8.76 33.04
CA VAL A 529 0.68 7.48 33.08
C VAL A 529 2.11 7.58 32.55
N ILE A 530 2.50 8.70 31.94
CA ILE A 530 3.89 8.95 31.45
C ILE A 530 4.85 9.22 32.62
N LYS A 531 4.95 8.32 33.58
CA LYS A 531 5.91 8.49 34.70
C LYS A 531 7.21 7.75 34.50
N GLU A 532 7.29 6.77 33.57
CA GLU A 532 8.55 6.07 33.28
C GLU A 532 8.63 5.58 31.83
N PRO A 533 9.67 5.96 31.09
CA PRO A 533 9.83 5.56 29.70
C PRO A 533 10.45 4.15 29.58
N TYR A 534 9.67 3.16 29.20
CA TYR A 534 10.13 1.83 28.77
C TYR A 534 11.20 1.87 27.69
N ILE A 535 11.24 2.94 26.90
CA ILE A 535 12.19 3.09 25.81
C ILE A 535 13.64 3.02 26.32
N VAL A 536 13.94 3.56 27.50
CA VAL A 536 15.31 3.46 28.07
C VAL A 536 15.66 2.04 28.43
N LYS A 537 14.74 1.34 29.09
CA LYS A 537 14.91 -0.08 29.42
C LYS A 537 15.10 -0.90 28.15
N TYR A 538 14.30 -0.63 27.11
CA TYR A 538 14.42 -1.24 25.80
C TYR A 538 15.77 -0.95 25.15
N LEU A 539 16.19 0.32 25.07
CA LEU A 539 17.48 0.70 24.48
C LEU A 539 18.66 0.08 25.23
N LYS A 540 18.63 0.07 26.57
CA LYS A 540 19.66 -0.61 27.38
C LYS A 540 19.69 -2.10 27.10
N SER A 541 18.52 -2.77 27.03
CA SER A 541 18.42 -4.18 26.73
C SER A 541 18.92 -4.50 25.30
N MET A 542 18.59 -3.64 24.33
CA MET A 542 19.12 -3.72 22.96
C MET A 542 20.63 -3.55 22.92
N ALA A 543 21.19 -2.54 23.63
CA ALA A 543 22.62 -2.30 23.70
C ALA A 543 23.36 -3.52 24.27
N VAL A 544 22.84 -4.11 25.35
CA VAL A 544 23.40 -5.35 25.92
C VAL A 544 23.40 -6.48 24.91
N HIS A 545 22.30 -6.65 24.18
CA HIS A 545 22.21 -7.68 23.14
C HIS A 545 23.21 -7.44 22.00
N PHE A 546 23.29 -6.21 21.47
CA PHE A 546 24.26 -5.88 20.41
C PHE A 546 25.70 -6.06 20.86
N CYS A 547 26.04 -5.62 22.09
CA CYS A 547 27.37 -5.82 22.66
C CYS A 547 27.71 -7.30 22.88
N THR A 548 26.71 -8.17 23.01
CA THR A 548 26.93 -9.60 23.24
C THR A 548 26.83 -10.45 21.95
N ILE A 549 26.52 -9.85 20.78
CA ILE A 549 26.59 -10.55 19.48
C ILE A 549 27.98 -11.16 19.25
N PRO A 550 29.11 -10.45 19.48
CA PRO A 550 30.45 -11.04 19.33
C PRO A 550 30.66 -12.24 20.23
N VAL A 551 30.09 -12.25 21.44
CA VAL A 551 30.17 -13.39 22.36
C VAL A 551 29.49 -14.63 21.73
N THR A 552 28.32 -14.44 21.12
CA THR A 552 27.65 -15.52 20.40
C THR A 552 28.51 -16.07 19.25
N GLN A 553 29.17 -15.18 18.50
CA GLN A 553 30.04 -15.59 17.39
C GLN A 553 31.28 -16.34 17.90
N ILE A 554 31.94 -15.82 18.94
CA ILE A 554 33.11 -16.45 19.55
C ILE A 554 32.73 -17.85 20.07
N VAL A 555 31.63 -17.98 20.81
CA VAL A 555 31.17 -19.26 21.34
C VAL A 555 30.83 -20.23 20.20
N SER A 556 30.19 -19.77 19.15
CA SER A 556 29.85 -20.61 17.99
C SER A 556 31.09 -21.13 17.25
N VAL A 557 32.10 -20.27 17.06
CA VAL A 557 33.37 -20.65 16.43
C VAL A 557 34.16 -21.63 17.27
N ILE A 558 34.26 -21.40 18.59
CA ILE A 558 34.95 -22.32 19.52
C ILE A 558 34.26 -23.68 19.51
N THR A 559 32.94 -23.70 19.69
CA THR A 559 32.17 -24.96 19.71
C THR A 559 32.26 -25.71 18.39
N GLY A 560 32.15 -24.96 17.27
CA GLY A 560 32.35 -25.54 15.92
C GLY A 560 33.77 -26.11 15.73
N GLY A 561 34.78 -25.39 16.21
CA GLY A 561 36.18 -25.82 16.18
C GLY A 561 36.43 -27.12 16.98
N ILE A 562 35.84 -27.20 18.19
CA ILE A 562 35.91 -28.42 19.03
C ILE A 562 35.25 -29.60 18.32
N ALA A 563 34.07 -29.39 17.73
CA ALA A 563 33.37 -30.45 16.99
C ALA A 563 34.16 -30.93 15.75
N ALA A 564 34.70 -29.98 14.99
CA ALA A 564 35.57 -30.32 13.85
C ALA A 564 36.82 -31.06 14.26
N GLY A 565 37.47 -30.62 15.34
CA GLY A 565 38.63 -31.29 15.91
C GLY A 565 38.31 -32.71 16.40
N TYR A 566 37.15 -32.89 17.05
CA TYR A 566 36.69 -34.21 17.47
C TYR A 566 36.48 -35.17 16.29
N ILE A 567 35.88 -34.71 15.19
CA ILE A 567 35.67 -35.51 13.99
C ILE A 567 37.01 -35.95 13.40
N LEU A 568 37.95 -35.03 13.26
CA LEU A 568 39.29 -35.34 12.76
C LEU A 568 40.02 -36.31 13.67
N SER A 569 39.90 -36.22 14.98
CA SER A 569 40.52 -37.15 15.94
C SER A 569 39.94 -38.56 15.88
N LYS A 570 38.71 -38.71 15.38
CA LYS A 570 38.04 -39.99 15.14
C LYS A 570 38.25 -40.55 13.72
N GLY A 571 39.16 -39.95 12.94
CA GLY A 571 39.46 -40.40 11.58
C GLY A 571 38.47 -39.96 10.51
N GLY A 572 37.60 -38.97 10.80
CA GLY A 572 36.70 -38.39 9.83
C GLY A 572 37.44 -37.55 8.79
N THR A 573 36.78 -37.28 7.65
CA THR A 573 37.37 -36.50 6.55
C THR A 573 37.38 -35.00 6.88
N LYS A 574 38.26 -34.24 6.17
CA LYS A 574 38.27 -32.77 6.28
C LYS A 574 36.92 -32.15 5.89
N THR A 575 36.21 -32.79 4.94
CA THR A 575 34.88 -32.36 4.51
C THR A 575 33.86 -32.51 5.63
N ASP A 576 33.87 -33.64 6.36
CA ASP A 576 32.96 -33.84 7.49
C ASP A 576 33.26 -32.88 8.63
N ALA A 577 34.50 -32.58 8.91
CA ALA A 577 34.93 -31.63 9.90
C ALA A 577 34.49 -30.18 9.53
N SER A 578 34.62 -29.81 8.24
CA SER A 578 34.18 -28.51 7.75
C SER A 578 32.65 -28.36 7.79
N LEU A 579 31.92 -29.42 7.43
CA LEU A 579 30.46 -29.45 7.51
C LEU A 579 29.98 -29.35 8.95
N ALA A 580 30.63 -30.04 9.88
CA ALA A 580 30.30 -29.93 11.31
C ALA A 580 30.54 -28.55 11.86
N PHE A 581 31.69 -27.96 11.51
CA PHE A 581 31.99 -26.57 11.89
C PHE A 581 30.91 -25.61 11.39
N ALA A 582 30.63 -25.64 10.08
CA ALA A 582 29.64 -24.79 9.44
C ALA A 582 28.22 -25.02 10.00
N GLY A 583 27.87 -26.29 10.25
CA GLY A 583 26.58 -26.68 10.83
C GLY A 583 26.38 -26.15 12.24
N ILE A 584 27.40 -26.22 13.07
CA ILE A 584 27.34 -25.68 14.45
C ILE A 584 27.25 -24.13 14.43
N VAL A 585 28.07 -23.49 13.61
CA VAL A 585 28.00 -22.03 13.47
C VAL A 585 26.60 -21.60 12.98
N ALA A 586 26.05 -22.26 11.97
CA ALA A 586 24.70 -22.04 11.47
C ALA A 586 23.63 -22.30 12.56
N LEU A 587 23.79 -23.35 13.34
CA LEU A 587 22.88 -23.69 14.43
C LEU A 587 22.77 -22.54 15.44
N PHE A 588 23.90 -21.97 15.85
CA PHE A 588 23.91 -20.81 16.76
C PHE A 588 23.21 -19.57 16.14
N GLN A 589 23.16 -19.46 14.80
CA GLN A 589 22.42 -18.38 14.15
C GLN A 589 20.91 -18.64 14.11
N VAL A 590 20.49 -19.88 13.96
CA VAL A 590 19.08 -20.26 13.77
C VAL A 590 18.36 -20.55 15.08
N THR A 591 19.08 -20.96 16.14
CA THR A 591 18.46 -21.26 17.44
C THR A 591 17.77 -20.04 18.04
N PRO A 592 16.58 -20.23 18.65
CA PRO A 592 15.84 -19.15 19.28
C PRO A 592 16.55 -18.54 20.49
N ILE A 593 17.47 -19.29 21.10
CA ILE A 593 18.26 -18.87 22.27
C ILE A 593 19.75 -18.87 21.87
N SER A 594 20.44 -17.79 22.17
CA SER A 594 21.87 -17.63 21.93
C SER A 594 22.56 -17.07 23.17
N PRO A 595 23.90 -17.20 23.30
CA PRO A 595 24.63 -16.57 24.41
C PRO A 595 24.32 -15.09 24.59
N GLY A 596 24.19 -14.33 23.50
CA GLY A 596 23.80 -12.93 23.55
C GLY A 596 22.38 -12.71 24.06
N SER A 597 21.41 -13.55 23.66
CA SER A 597 20.06 -13.45 24.17
C SER A 597 19.93 -13.87 25.63
N LEU A 598 20.73 -14.84 26.06
CA LEU A 598 20.84 -15.19 27.49
C LEU A 598 21.35 -14.00 28.35
N CYS A 599 22.43 -13.35 27.90
CA CYS A 599 22.95 -12.16 28.60
C CYS A 599 21.88 -11.06 28.69
N ARG A 600 21.13 -10.82 27.59
CA ARG A 600 20.02 -9.87 27.61
C ARG A 600 18.92 -10.29 28.57
N GLY A 601 18.50 -11.55 28.54
CA GLY A 601 17.46 -12.08 29.42
C GLY A 601 17.84 -11.95 30.89
N PHE A 602 19.07 -12.32 31.28
CA PHE A 602 19.56 -12.16 32.63
C PHE A 602 19.67 -10.69 33.05
N TYR A 603 20.06 -9.79 32.11
CA TYR A 603 20.07 -8.36 32.38
C TYR A 603 18.67 -7.83 32.71
N VAL A 604 17.64 -8.22 31.90
CA VAL A 604 16.26 -7.80 32.13
C VAL A 604 15.70 -8.37 33.44
N VAL A 605 15.98 -9.64 33.74
CA VAL A 605 15.61 -10.24 35.03
C VAL A 605 16.31 -9.53 36.19
N GLY A 606 17.58 -9.18 36.01
CA GLY A 606 18.33 -8.39 36.99
C GLY A 606 17.69 -7.02 37.26
N LEU A 607 17.23 -6.32 36.17
CA LEU A 607 16.48 -5.07 36.33
C LEU A 607 15.15 -5.28 37.05
N MET A 608 14.40 -6.33 36.71
CA MET A 608 13.12 -6.66 37.34
C MET A 608 13.28 -6.88 38.86
N ILE A 609 14.38 -7.57 39.29
CA ILE A 609 14.67 -7.82 40.69
C ILE A 609 15.13 -6.54 41.37
N TYR A 610 16.02 -5.77 40.73
CA TYR A 610 16.58 -4.52 41.27
C TYR A 610 15.47 -3.48 41.51
N GLU A 611 14.55 -3.30 40.54
CA GLU A 611 13.46 -2.34 40.62
C GLU A 611 12.27 -2.85 41.45
N ARG A 612 12.29 -4.13 41.86
CA ARG A 612 11.19 -4.81 42.59
C ARG A 612 9.83 -4.67 41.87
N ASN A 613 9.86 -4.56 40.54
CA ASN A 613 8.69 -4.32 39.72
C ASN A 613 8.44 -5.50 38.77
N TRP A 614 7.60 -6.44 39.18
CA TRP A 614 7.30 -7.64 38.42
C TRP A 614 6.34 -7.35 37.27
N ARG A 615 5.42 -6.41 37.47
CA ARG A 615 4.35 -6.11 36.52
C ARG A 615 4.90 -5.59 35.19
N ASP A 616 5.87 -4.71 35.26
CA ASP A 616 6.43 -4.04 34.08
C ASP A 616 7.41 -4.91 33.29
N TYR A 617 7.73 -6.11 33.79
CA TYR A 617 8.67 -7.03 33.14
C TYR A 617 8.06 -8.39 32.81
N LEU A 618 6.77 -8.61 33.13
CA LEU A 618 6.12 -9.91 33.00
C LEU A 618 6.22 -10.51 31.60
N VAL A 619 6.12 -9.69 30.55
CA VAL A 619 6.26 -10.06 29.14
C VAL A 619 7.71 -9.88 28.66
N ALA A 620 8.34 -8.79 29.10
CA ALA A 620 9.67 -8.45 28.64
C ALA A 620 10.75 -9.44 29.12
N ALA A 621 10.68 -9.92 30.36
CA ALA A 621 11.66 -10.83 30.91
C ALA A 621 11.75 -12.16 30.14
N PRO A 622 10.68 -12.94 29.94
CA PRO A 622 10.76 -14.19 29.21
C PRO A 622 11.12 -13.98 27.72
N LEU A 623 10.59 -12.95 27.07
CA LEU A 623 10.88 -12.68 25.67
C LEU A 623 12.31 -12.24 25.44
N SER A 624 12.96 -11.59 26.44
CA SER A 624 14.33 -11.15 26.30
C SER A 624 15.34 -12.29 26.15
N PHE A 625 14.99 -13.51 26.56
CA PHE A 625 15.79 -14.71 26.31
C PHE A 625 15.68 -15.21 24.86
N VAL A 626 14.71 -14.75 24.08
CA VAL A 626 14.50 -15.20 22.71
C VAL A 626 15.21 -14.29 21.73
N LYS A 627 16.03 -14.84 20.84
CA LYS A 627 17.00 -14.12 20.01
C LYS A 627 16.36 -12.96 19.21
N TYR A 628 15.48 -13.23 18.29
CA TYR A 628 14.92 -12.19 17.41
C TYR A 628 13.68 -11.52 18.01
N ILE A 629 12.80 -12.30 18.60
CA ILE A 629 11.57 -11.80 19.23
C ILE A 629 11.90 -10.90 20.43
N GLY A 630 13.03 -11.16 21.10
CA GLY A 630 13.46 -10.36 22.22
C GLY A 630 13.77 -8.89 21.90
N TYR A 631 13.94 -8.52 20.64
CA TYR A 631 13.97 -7.11 20.25
C TYR A 631 12.62 -6.42 20.43
N LEU A 632 11.56 -7.19 20.44
CA LEU A 632 10.20 -6.70 20.64
C LEU A 632 9.75 -6.81 22.11
N ALA A 633 10.60 -7.30 23.02
CA ALA A 633 10.24 -7.60 24.40
C ALA A 633 9.62 -6.38 25.12
N PHE A 634 10.27 -5.23 25.08
CA PHE A 634 9.75 -4.01 25.71
C PHE A 634 8.62 -3.34 24.96
N PRO A 635 8.62 -3.22 23.61
CA PRO A 635 7.42 -2.82 22.87
C PRO A 635 6.20 -3.67 23.22
N LEU A 636 6.35 -4.99 23.32
CA LEU A 636 5.27 -5.89 23.69
C LEU A 636 4.81 -5.70 25.13
N GLN A 637 5.75 -5.51 26.05
CA GLN A 637 5.43 -5.16 27.43
C GLN A 637 4.64 -3.83 27.49
N MET A 638 5.06 -2.83 26.73
CA MET A 638 4.40 -1.54 26.66
C MET A 638 2.97 -1.65 26.18
N THR A 639 2.69 -2.51 25.17
CA THR A 639 1.31 -2.73 24.67
C THR A 639 0.41 -3.38 25.71
N THR A 640 0.97 -4.11 26.66
CA THR A 640 0.21 -4.75 27.76
C THR A 640 0.01 -3.85 28.97
N THR A 641 1.02 -3.02 29.28
CA THR A 641 1.01 -2.18 30.47
C THR A 641 0.40 -0.80 30.21
N TYR A 642 0.67 -0.23 29.05
CA TYR A 642 0.19 1.10 28.63
C TYR A 642 -0.41 1.05 27.20
N PRO A 643 -1.53 0.37 27.02
CA PRO A 643 -2.08 0.09 25.69
C PRO A 643 -2.43 1.37 24.90
N ASP A 644 -2.95 2.39 25.55
CA ASP A 644 -3.38 3.63 24.87
C ASP A 644 -2.18 4.46 24.40
N LEU A 645 -1.14 4.60 25.24
CA LEU A 645 0.11 5.25 24.85
C LEU A 645 0.80 4.49 23.70
N ALA A 646 0.89 3.17 23.80
CA ALA A 646 1.51 2.35 22.77
C ALA A 646 0.77 2.49 21.44
N ARG A 647 -0.57 2.45 21.46
CA ARG A 647 -1.43 2.63 20.28
C ARG A 647 -1.19 3.99 19.61
N PHE A 648 -1.18 5.06 20.40
CA PHE A 648 -0.92 6.41 19.92
C PHE A 648 0.45 6.52 19.24
N LEU A 649 1.52 6.08 19.91
CA LEU A 649 2.88 6.17 19.38
C LEU A 649 3.05 5.36 18.09
N VAL A 650 2.47 4.16 18.02
CA VAL A 650 2.53 3.33 16.82
C VAL A 650 1.72 3.96 15.67
N SER A 651 0.51 4.45 15.94
CA SER A 651 -0.32 5.14 14.95
C SER A 651 0.43 6.32 14.33
N ARG A 652 0.99 7.20 15.18
CA ARG A 652 1.74 8.35 14.71
C ARG A 652 2.99 8.00 13.90
N ARG A 653 3.72 6.96 14.31
CA ARG A 653 4.92 6.50 13.59
C ARG A 653 4.59 5.74 12.32
N ALA A 654 3.53 4.94 12.33
CA ALA A 654 3.03 4.26 11.15
C ALA A 654 2.70 5.26 10.05
N THR A 655 1.93 6.30 10.37
CA THR A 655 1.60 7.39 9.43
C THR A 655 2.85 8.06 8.85
N THR A 656 3.89 8.26 9.69
CA THR A 656 5.16 8.84 9.23
C THR A 656 5.94 7.89 8.32
N LEU A 657 6.01 6.60 8.65
CA LEU A 657 6.74 5.58 7.89
C LEU A 657 6.13 5.35 6.52
N VAL A 658 4.82 5.39 6.43
CA VAL A 658 4.06 5.25 5.20
C VAL A 658 4.46 6.30 4.16
N HIS A 659 4.67 7.53 4.58
CA HIS A 659 5.09 8.60 3.67
C HIS A 659 6.56 8.49 3.22
N ILE A 660 7.37 7.68 3.90
CA ILE A 660 8.79 7.48 3.57
C ILE A 660 8.96 6.41 2.48
N ILE A 661 8.04 5.45 2.37
CA ILE A 661 8.17 4.34 1.41
C ILE A 661 7.37 4.65 0.14
N PRO A 662 8.03 5.07 -0.96
CA PRO A 662 7.34 5.49 -2.18
C PRO A 662 6.65 4.35 -2.95
N VAL A 663 6.94 3.09 -2.60
CA VAL A 663 6.40 1.90 -3.29
C VAL A 663 4.89 1.77 -3.13
N PHE A 664 4.37 2.15 -1.97
CA PHE A 664 2.94 2.03 -1.65
C PHE A 664 2.19 3.36 -1.82
N GLY A 665 2.90 4.43 -2.21
CA GLY A 665 2.34 5.75 -2.39
C GLY A 665 1.77 6.33 -1.10
N GLU A 666 0.90 7.32 -1.21
CA GLU A 666 0.19 7.92 -0.08
C GLU A 666 -0.85 6.95 0.54
N HIS A 667 -1.00 5.76 -0.03
CA HIS A 667 -1.81 4.68 0.51
C HIS A 667 -0.98 3.71 1.34
N GLY A 668 -0.25 4.23 2.27
CA GLY A 668 0.43 3.42 3.24
C GLY A 668 -0.48 2.64 4.20
N ALA A 669 -1.78 2.61 3.95
CA ALA A 669 -2.72 1.81 4.72
C ALA A 669 -2.27 0.35 4.86
N LEU A 670 -1.67 -0.23 3.81
CA LEU A 670 -1.11 -1.58 3.88
C LEU A 670 0.05 -1.67 4.88
N LEU A 671 0.98 -0.72 4.83
CA LEU A 671 2.12 -0.69 5.74
C LEU A 671 1.71 -0.29 7.15
N GLU A 672 0.78 0.66 7.29
CA GLU A 672 0.17 1.01 8.57
C GLU A 672 -0.48 -0.20 9.22
N HIS A 673 -1.27 -0.97 8.50
CA HIS A 673 -1.84 -2.22 9.02
C HIS A 673 -0.77 -3.24 9.40
N TRP A 674 0.26 -3.39 8.59
CA TRP A 674 1.38 -4.27 8.92
C TRP A 674 2.12 -3.82 10.20
N VAL A 675 2.28 -2.53 10.38
CA VAL A 675 2.88 -1.97 11.60
C VAL A 675 1.93 -2.20 12.78
N PHE A 676 0.63 -1.97 12.64
CA PHE A 676 -0.34 -2.29 13.67
C PHE A 676 -0.40 -3.80 13.97
N ASP A 677 -0.39 -4.64 12.94
CA ASP A 677 -0.37 -6.09 13.12
C ASP A 677 0.89 -6.54 13.85
N LEU A 678 2.04 -5.99 13.49
CA LEU A 678 3.31 -6.33 14.13
C LEU A 678 3.37 -5.88 15.60
N PHE A 679 2.89 -4.68 15.92
CA PHE A 679 3.06 -4.10 17.26
C PHE A 679 1.88 -4.32 18.19
N PHE A 680 0.68 -4.56 17.69
CA PHE A 680 -0.50 -4.80 18.52
C PHE A 680 -1.08 -6.21 18.37
N ASN A 681 -1.30 -6.66 17.17
CA ASN A 681 -2.07 -7.87 16.92
C ASN A 681 -1.21 -9.13 17.12
N ILE A 682 -0.02 -9.17 16.56
CA ILE A 682 0.93 -10.28 16.79
C ILE A 682 1.30 -10.41 18.27
N PRO A 683 1.58 -9.31 19.01
CA PRO A 683 1.80 -9.39 20.46
C PRO A 683 0.64 -9.97 21.26
N GLN A 684 -0.60 -9.61 20.94
CA GLN A 684 -1.77 -10.16 21.63
C GLN A 684 -1.92 -11.66 21.35
N ILE A 685 -1.68 -12.11 20.11
CA ILE A 685 -1.68 -13.54 19.78
C ILE A 685 -0.54 -14.24 20.52
N LEU A 686 0.67 -13.70 20.45
CA LEU A 686 1.82 -14.26 21.15
C LEU A 686 1.60 -14.29 22.67
N GLY A 687 0.98 -13.27 23.27
CA GLY A 687 0.63 -13.23 24.67
C GLY A 687 -0.33 -14.34 25.09
N ARG A 688 -1.34 -14.63 24.25
CA ARG A 688 -2.29 -15.74 24.51
C ARG A 688 -1.65 -17.13 24.31
N HIS A 689 -0.74 -17.26 23.36
CA HIS A 689 -0.15 -18.54 22.96
C HIS A 689 1.35 -18.66 23.28
N LEU A 690 1.92 -17.66 23.97
CA LEU A 690 3.35 -17.56 24.26
C LEU A 690 3.89 -18.83 24.90
N LYS A 691 3.16 -19.41 25.83
CA LYS A 691 3.53 -20.64 26.54
C LYS A 691 3.65 -21.83 25.59
N GLY A 692 2.68 -21.98 24.68
CA GLY A 692 2.71 -23.03 23.64
C GLY A 692 3.79 -22.79 22.61
N LEU A 693 3.98 -21.54 22.17
CA LEU A 693 4.98 -21.16 21.18
C LEU A 693 6.40 -21.37 21.72
N LEU A 694 6.67 -20.91 22.95
CA LEU A 694 7.98 -21.11 23.60
C LEU A 694 8.25 -22.57 23.84
N THR A 695 7.28 -23.36 24.27
CA THR A 695 7.43 -24.80 24.49
C THR A 695 7.70 -25.50 23.15
N THR A 696 6.97 -25.18 22.10
CA THR A 696 7.19 -25.75 20.75
C THR A 696 8.58 -25.37 20.23
N TRP A 697 8.99 -24.12 20.36
CA TRP A 697 10.32 -23.65 19.94
C TRP A 697 11.45 -24.30 20.75
N MET A 698 11.29 -24.48 22.06
CA MET A 698 12.25 -25.18 22.89
C MET A 698 12.34 -26.66 22.53
N LEU A 699 11.20 -27.34 22.28
CA LEU A 699 11.18 -28.74 21.88
C LEU A 699 11.79 -28.94 20.49
N VAL A 700 11.50 -28.07 19.54
CA VAL A 700 12.08 -28.12 18.20
C VAL A 700 13.58 -27.78 18.26
N GLY A 701 13.98 -26.79 19.07
CA GLY A 701 15.38 -26.46 19.30
C GLY A 701 16.15 -27.67 19.89
N MET A 702 15.60 -28.30 20.91
CA MET A 702 16.20 -29.52 21.49
C MET A 702 16.22 -30.70 20.51
N ALA A 703 15.14 -30.92 19.78
CA ALA A 703 15.04 -31.98 18.77
C ALA A 703 16.01 -31.78 17.59
N THR A 704 16.43 -30.54 17.30
CA THR A 704 17.46 -30.25 16.28
C THR A 704 18.88 -30.30 16.82
N ILE A 705 19.08 -29.78 18.06
CA ILE A 705 20.41 -29.70 18.69
C ILE A 705 20.92 -31.10 19.08
N ILE A 706 20.06 -31.93 19.67
CA ILE A 706 20.47 -33.24 20.15
C ILE A 706 20.96 -34.16 18.99
N PRO A 707 20.22 -34.33 17.90
CA PRO A 707 20.72 -35.11 16.74
C PRO A 707 21.94 -34.48 16.07
N ALA A 708 22.05 -33.14 16.02
CA ALA A 708 23.20 -32.47 15.42
C ALA A 708 24.47 -32.67 16.27
N LEU A 709 24.35 -32.76 17.60
CA LEU A 709 25.47 -33.03 18.49
C LEU A 709 25.89 -34.51 18.46
N PHE A 710 24.95 -35.44 18.26
CA PHE A 710 25.25 -36.89 18.31
C PHE A 710 25.50 -37.54 16.96
N HIS A 711 25.01 -36.95 15.84
CA HIS A 711 25.18 -37.52 14.49
C HIS A 711 25.55 -36.43 13.47
N VAL A 712 26.85 -36.16 13.37
CA VAL A 712 27.40 -35.30 12.30
C VAL A 712 27.46 -36.06 10.95
N THR A 713 26.52 -36.95 10.72
CA THR A 713 26.35 -37.73 9.49
C THR A 713 25.19 -37.17 8.68
N THR A 714 25.00 -37.71 7.46
CA THR A 714 23.89 -37.39 6.55
C THR A 714 22.51 -37.38 7.26
N LYS A 715 22.35 -38.22 8.30
CA LYS A 715 21.14 -38.30 9.13
C LYS A 715 20.95 -37.05 10.02
N GLY A 716 22.03 -36.41 10.45
CA GLY A 716 21.97 -35.13 11.21
C GLY A 716 21.44 -33.97 10.35
N TRP A 717 21.81 -33.94 9.07
CA TRP A 717 21.26 -32.95 8.12
C TRP A 717 19.78 -33.16 7.86
N VAL A 718 19.31 -34.40 7.76
CA VAL A 718 17.88 -34.71 7.64
C VAL A 718 17.14 -34.27 8.89
N GLY A 719 17.71 -34.49 10.10
CA GLY A 719 17.16 -34.01 11.36
C GLY A 719 17.09 -32.46 11.43
N LEU A 720 18.12 -31.77 10.96
CA LEU A 720 18.14 -30.31 10.88
C LEU A 720 17.07 -29.78 9.90
N MET A 721 16.94 -30.41 8.73
CA MET A 721 15.92 -30.03 7.75
C MET A 721 14.51 -30.32 8.25
N ILE A 722 14.26 -31.42 8.91
CA ILE A 722 12.97 -31.73 9.56
C ILE A 722 12.71 -30.73 10.67
N GLY A 723 13.70 -30.36 11.47
CA GLY A 723 13.56 -29.34 12.50
C GLY A 723 13.25 -27.96 11.94
N LEU A 724 13.93 -27.55 10.87
CA LEU A 724 13.62 -26.29 10.17
C LEU A 724 12.20 -26.29 9.60
N VAL A 725 11.81 -27.38 8.94
CA VAL A 725 10.44 -27.55 8.42
C VAL A 725 9.42 -27.49 9.56
N ALA A 726 9.70 -28.14 10.70
CA ALA A 726 8.83 -28.09 11.87
C ALA A 726 8.75 -26.67 12.47
N VAL A 727 9.85 -25.92 12.54
CA VAL A 727 9.85 -24.50 12.96
C VAL A 727 8.99 -23.64 12.07
N PHE A 728 8.93 -23.93 10.77
CA PHE A 728 8.07 -23.18 9.83
C PHE A 728 6.63 -23.70 9.78
N ILE A 729 6.40 -24.98 9.94
CA ILE A 729 5.08 -25.62 9.83
C ILE A 729 4.31 -25.59 11.15
N CYS A 730 4.94 -25.88 12.30
CA CYS A 730 4.27 -25.93 13.58
C CYS A 730 3.64 -24.58 13.99
N PRO A 731 4.31 -23.44 13.83
CA PRO A 731 3.64 -22.15 14.05
C PRO A 731 2.43 -21.92 13.12
N ARG A 732 2.54 -22.34 11.87
CA ARG A 732 1.42 -22.26 10.93
C ARG A 732 0.26 -23.18 11.35
N MET A 733 0.51 -24.38 11.80
CA MET A 733 -0.53 -25.29 12.29
C MET A 733 -1.21 -24.76 13.57
N ILE A 734 -0.46 -24.08 14.44
CA ILE A 734 -1.00 -23.46 15.66
C ILE A 734 -1.80 -22.21 15.30
N PHE A 735 -1.33 -21.40 14.37
CA PHE A 735 -1.98 -20.16 13.96
C PHE A 735 -3.10 -20.38 12.94
N TYR A 736 -3.05 -21.45 12.15
CA TYR A 736 -4.06 -21.74 11.14
C TYR A 736 -5.49 -21.83 11.71
N PRO A 737 -5.77 -22.54 12.81
CA PRO A 737 -7.12 -22.58 13.40
C PRO A 737 -7.58 -21.24 13.96
N ILE A 738 -6.61 -20.36 14.33
CA ILE A 738 -6.92 -19.03 14.89
C ILE A 738 -7.18 -18.03 13.76
N LEU A 739 -6.42 -18.15 12.68
CA LEU A 739 -6.50 -17.26 11.52
C LEU A 739 -7.63 -17.66 10.56
N PHE A 740 -8.01 -18.92 10.55
CA PHE A 740 -8.95 -19.51 9.59
C PHE A 740 -10.04 -20.34 10.25
N LYS A 741 -10.56 -19.86 11.40
CA LYS A 741 -11.72 -20.48 12.01
C LYS A 741 -12.87 -20.44 11.00
N GLU A 742 -13.05 -21.52 10.25
CA GLU A 742 -14.24 -21.72 9.44
C GLU A 742 -15.43 -21.72 10.39
N LYS A 743 -16.44 -20.88 10.14
CA LYS A 743 -17.74 -21.13 10.69
C LYS A 743 -18.21 -22.44 10.09
N GLU A 744 -18.42 -23.43 10.90
CA GLU A 744 -19.37 -24.50 10.58
C GLU A 744 -20.71 -23.77 10.33
N ASP A 745 -21.12 -23.69 9.05
CA ASP A 745 -22.47 -23.28 8.67
C ASP A 745 -23.45 -24.39 9.05
#